data_1f87af9b66db4dbd3784a38fd388439d
#
_entry.id   1f87af9b66db4dbd3784a38fd388439d
#
_cell.length_a   1.000
_cell.length_b   1.000
_cell.length_c   1.000
_cell.angle_alpha   90.00
_cell.angle_beta   90.00
_cell.angle_gamma   90.00
#
_symmetry.space_group_name_H-M   'P 1'
#
loop_
_entity.id
_entity.type
_entity.pdbx_description
1 polymer ?
#
loop_
_entity_poly.entity_id
_entity_poly.type
_entity_poly.pdbx_seq_one_letter_code
_entity_poly.pdbx_strand_id
1 'polypeptide(L)'
;RDLVRSRGLGDVYKRQVFTQGGYAHLYGQGKVNYQQIELAADVITMNMDSSTVYAHGVEDSLGVKKGTPVFKDGETPYETNTIRYNFKSKKGIISNVVSQQGEGYVTGNNAKKGANDELYMKSGRYTTCDHHEHPHFYMQMTYAKVRPKKNVVTGPAYLVVEDVPLPLAVPFFFFPFSSSYSSGFLMPTYMDDSSRGFGLTDGGYYFAISDKMDLKLRADIFTKGSWALNAESNYIKRYKYSGLFQASYQVTKTGDKGLPDYSVAKDFKIVWSHRQDAKANPNQTFSASVNFATSSYERTNIGNMYNSNAMSQNTKTSSISYSRYFFDRKLTIAATTNIAQTMKDSSVNVTLPDLNISLSTLYPFKRKKAAGEEKWYEKISIRYTGRLTNSIQTKDNLLFKSNLIKDWKNGMKHEIPISATFTLFKYFNVTPSVSYTERWYTRKVMKDWDPNAGGSGREVATDTIYGFHRVYNYNASLGINTKIYGMYNPIFLPKKKIQIRHVITPSVSISAAPDFGSSRYGYYDSYIKNYADGRRDTVVYSPYAGQAFDVPGRGKQGNITFSISNNLEMKYYSSKKDTIKKISLIDELGANINYNMAAATRPWGDLGLNLRLKLSKNYTFSMSSSFKTYGYKFDKNGNVVENDRTEWSYGRFGIFQGYGSSFSYTFNNETWKKWKEKLSGTKDADKEKDKENSSEEGEDVEASSDESGIPKKKVEKAAVDADGYQVFKMPWSLNFNYSFNISEDRSKPINRKKMRYPYRYTHNLSASGNIKLSNKWAVSFNSGYDFEAKKIVQTTFNITRDLHCFSMSASLSPFGQWKYYNFTIRANASILQDLKWEQRSQTQSNIQWY
;
A
#
# COMPACT_ATOMS: atom_id res chain seq x y z
N ARG A 1 -10.05 10.44 75.53
CA ARG A 1 -9.42 9.13 75.27
C ARG A 1 -8.76 9.15 73.94
N ASP A 2 -7.44 9.29 73.90
CA ASP A 2 -6.60 9.25 72.70
C ASP A 2 -6.36 7.79 72.31
N LEU A 3 -6.91 7.35 71.24
CA LEU A 3 -6.61 6.05 70.65
C LEU A 3 -5.49 6.15 69.63
N VAL A 4 -4.25 5.97 70.08
CA VAL A 4 -3.08 5.83 69.20
C VAL A 4 -3.02 4.40 68.70
N ARG A 5 -3.29 4.16 67.41
CA ARG A 5 -2.94 2.89 66.78
C ARG A 5 -1.76 3.13 65.81
N SER A 6 -0.58 2.76 66.29
CA SER A 6 0.60 2.62 65.46
C SER A 6 0.64 1.22 64.85
N ARG A 7 0.64 1.10 63.53
CA ARG A 7 1.06 -0.12 62.85
C ARG A 7 2.01 0.28 61.67
N GLY A 8 3.24 -0.19 61.83
CA GLY A 8 4.21 -0.26 60.75
C GLY A 8 5.35 0.77 60.89
N LEU A 9 6.55 0.24 60.87
CA LEU A 9 7.83 0.91 60.83
C LEU A 9 7.91 1.85 59.61
N GLY A 10 8.13 3.15 59.86
CA GLY A 10 8.40 4.13 58.85
C GLY A 10 7.70 5.45 59.16
N ASP A 11 8.40 6.37 59.73
CA ASP A 11 8.25 7.78 59.82
C ASP A 11 6.97 8.42 59.25
N VAL A 12 5.86 8.41 59.88
CA VAL A 12 4.89 9.49 59.80
C VAL A 12 3.96 9.43 61.02
N TYR A 13 3.84 10.51 61.74
CA TYR A 13 2.91 10.67 62.84
C TYR A 13 1.45 10.70 62.30
N LYS A 14 0.88 9.57 62.10
CA LYS A 14 -0.56 9.40 61.81
C LYS A 14 -1.31 9.56 63.11
N ARG A 15 -1.98 10.73 63.27
CA ARG A 15 -2.72 11.02 64.50
C ARG A 15 -4.21 11.16 64.20
N GLN A 16 -5.03 10.50 64.99
CA GLN A 16 -6.48 10.64 64.97
C GLN A 16 -6.93 11.20 66.33
N VAL A 17 -7.70 12.30 66.32
CA VAL A 17 -8.18 12.98 67.51
C VAL A 17 -9.69 13.13 67.41
N PHE A 18 -10.42 12.74 68.44
CA PHE A 18 -11.86 13.00 68.63
C PHE A 18 -12.03 14.10 69.65
N THR A 19 -12.83 15.10 69.32
CA THR A 19 -13.13 16.25 70.21
C THR A 19 -14.62 16.25 70.62
N GLN A 20 -14.94 16.95 71.71
CA GLN A 20 -16.35 17.21 72.08
C GLN A 20 -17.13 17.90 70.98
N GLY A 21 -18.40 17.54 70.72
CA GLY A 21 -19.21 18.04 69.61
C GLY A 21 -19.12 17.20 68.29
N GLY A 22 -18.74 15.91 68.40
CA GLY A 22 -18.81 14.98 67.27
C GLY A 22 -17.78 15.17 66.18
N TYR A 23 -16.65 15.84 66.42
CA TYR A 23 -15.59 16.06 65.45
C TYR A 23 -14.48 14.98 65.55
N ALA A 24 -14.06 14.50 64.38
CA ALA A 24 -12.86 13.66 64.19
C ALA A 24 -11.83 14.37 63.32
N HIS A 25 -10.61 14.47 63.78
CA HIS A 25 -9.48 15.07 63.08
C HIS A 25 -8.45 13.99 62.76
N LEU A 26 -8.08 13.86 61.49
CA LEU A 26 -7.05 12.95 60.98
C LEU A 26 -5.87 13.77 60.47
N TYR A 27 -4.66 13.48 60.95
CA TYR A 27 -3.43 14.15 60.54
C TYR A 27 -2.44 13.13 59.97
N GLY A 28 -1.65 13.54 59.00
CA GLY A 28 -0.61 12.72 58.37
C GLY A 28 -1.18 11.61 57.46
N GLN A 29 -1.51 11.93 56.23
CA GLN A 29 -2.06 11.00 55.22
C GLN A 29 -3.34 10.25 55.71
N GLY A 30 -4.26 11.01 56.26
CA GLY A 30 -5.57 10.49 56.68
C GLY A 30 -6.34 9.89 55.50
N LYS A 31 -7.06 8.79 55.77
CA LYS A 31 -7.92 8.15 54.76
C LYS A 31 -9.29 7.87 55.35
N VAL A 32 -10.34 8.31 54.68
CA VAL A 32 -11.74 8.07 55.05
C VAL A 32 -12.41 7.29 53.93
N ASN A 33 -12.97 6.14 54.26
CA ASN A 33 -13.76 5.32 53.37
C ASN A 33 -15.22 5.30 53.82
N TYR A 34 -16.13 5.61 52.93
CA TYR A 34 -17.56 5.55 53.18
C TYR A 34 -18.29 5.03 51.92
N GLN A 35 -18.83 3.84 51.99
CA GLN A 35 -19.42 3.15 50.83
C GLN A 35 -18.42 3.04 49.64
N GLN A 36 -18.73 3.71 48.52
CA GLN A 36 -17.87 3.77 47.35
C GLN A 36 -16.95 5.01 47.31
N ILE A 37 -17.03 5.86 48.38
CA ILE A 37 -16.27 7.08 48.47
C ILE A 37 -15.00 6.84 49.27
N GLU A 38 -13.90 7.30 48.72
CA GLU A 38 -12.59 7.31 49.33
C GLU A 38 -12.04 8.75 49.32
N LEU A 39 -11.64 9.22 50.47
CA LEU A 39 -11.01 10.55 50.63
C LEU A 39 -9.67 10.36 51.33
N ALA A 40 -8.60 10.78 50.73
CA ALA A 40 -7.25 10.77 51.29
C ALA A 40 -6.68 12.19 51.28
N ALA A 41 -6.15 12.66 52.42
CA ALA A 41 -5.50 13.98 52.55
C ALA A 41 -4.58 14.01 53.78
N ASP A 42 -3.69 14.99 53.88
CA ASP A 42 -2.86 15.17 55.04
C ASP A 42 -3.65 15.59 56.27
N VAL A 43 -4.66 16.44 56.10
CA VAL A 43 -5.57 16.88 57.18
C VAL A 43 -7.00 16.65 56.75
N ILE A 44 -7.73 15.87 57.56
CA ILE A 44 -9.15 15.61 57.35
C ILE A 44 -9.89 15.92 58.67
N THR A 45 -10.84 16.85 58.63
CA THR A 45 -11.74 17.16 59.73
C THR A 45 -13.14 16.69 59.39
N MET A 46 -13.72 15.81 60.17
CA MET A 46 -15.06 15.28 59.94
C MET A 46 -15.97 15.62 61.15
N ASN A 47 -17.13 16.12 60.82
CA ASN A 47 -18.21 16.29 61.80
C ASN A 47 -19.21 15.14 61.58
N MET A 48 -19.34 14.33 62.64
CA MET A 48 -20.15 13.11 62.62
C MET A 48 -21.65 13.43 62.63
N ASP A 49 -22.05 14.45 63.35
CA ASP A 49 -23.46 14.83 63.54
C ASP A 49 -24.05 15.38 62.22
N SER A 50 -23.34 16.26 61.57
CA SER A 50 -23.73 16.83 60.29
C SER A 50 -23.33 15.96 59.08
N SER A 51 -22.57 14.87 59.30
CA SER A 51 -22.02 14.02 58.28
C SER A 51 -21.19 14.79 57.22
N THR A 52 -20.45 15.81 57.64
CA THR A 52 -19.65 16.66 56.77
C THR A 52 -18.18 16.42 57.01
N VAL A 53 -17.42 16.43 55.92
CA VAL A 53 -15.96 16.35 55.94
C VAL A 53 -15.34 17.56 55.29
N TYR A 54 -14.24 18.03 55.84
CA TYR A 54 -13.38 19.05 55.29
C TYR A 54 -11.96 18.50 55.22
N ALA A 55 -11.33 18.60 54.03
CA ALA A 55 -9.95 18.08 53.86
C ALA A 55 -9.08 19.09 53.09
N HIS A 56 -7.81 19.20 53.48
CA HIS A 56 -6.81 20.03 52.84
C HIS A 56 -5.40 19.45 53.00
N GLY A 57 -4.47 19.88 52.15
CA GLY A 57 -3.03 19.57 52.30
C GLY A 57 -2.36 20.53 53.30
N VAL A 58 -1.10 20.25 53.57
CA VAL A 58 -0.23 21.09 54.42
C VAL A 58 0.83 21.73 53.53
N GLU A 59 1.13 23.02 53.79
CA GLU A 59 2.24 23.70 53.10
C GLU A 59 3.54 23.41 53.84
N ASP A 60 4.58 23.03 53.06
CA ASP A 60 5.92 22.84 53.60
C ASP A 60 6.64 24.19 53.78
N SER A 61 7.86 24.15 54.30
CA SER A 61 8.68 25.35 54.56
C SER A 61 9.04 26.16 53.31
N LEU A 62 8.80 25.61 52.12
CA LEU A 62 9.04 26.23 50.80
C LEU A 62 7.71 26.71 50.15
N GLY A 63 6.58 26.64 50.88
CA GLY A 63 5.26 27.03 50.35
C GLY A 63 4.62 26.03 49.41
N VAL A 64 5.22 24.82 49.23
CA VAL A 64 4.66 23.77 48.40
C VAL A 64 3.62 22.98 49.16
N LYS A 65 2.41 22.87 48.63
CA LYS A 65 1.33 22.07 49.21
C LYS A 65 1.59 20.59 49.02
N LYS A 66 1.64 19.85 50.13
CA LYS A 66 1.78 18.41 50.15
C LYS A 66 0.54 17.73 50.73
N GLY A 67 0.28 16.49 50.32
CA GLY A 67 -0.84 15.73 50.85
C GLY A 67 -2.20 16.35 50.51
N THR A 68 -2.34 16.98 49.36
CA THR A 68 -3.59 17.55 48.85
C THR A 68 -4.67 16.48 48.76
N PRO A 69 -5.95 16.82 49.03
CA PRO A 69 -7.03 15.87 49.04
C PRO A 69 -7.23 15.19 47.68
N VAL A 70 -7.26 13.85 47.71
CA VAL A 70 -7.70 13.01 46.58
C VAL A 70 -9.04 12.40 46.98
N PHE A 71 -10.09 12.83 46.29
CA PHE A 71 -11.45 12.35 46.48
C PHE A 71 -11.82 11.40 45.35
N LYS A 72 -12.25 10.22 45.67
CA LYS A 72 -12.69 9.21 44.73
C LYS A 72 -14.13 8.81 45.03
N ASP A 73 -14.99 8.93 44.04
CA ASP A 73 -16.38 8.46 44.08
C ASP A 73 -16.57 7.48 42.92
N GLY A 74 -16.63 6.20 43.23
CA GLY A 74 -16.53 5.15 42.22
C GLY A 74 -15.13 5.04 41.65
N GLU A 75 -14.98 5.09 40.29
CA GLU A 75 -13.69 4.88 39.62
C GLU A 75 -12.91 6.15 39.29
N THR A 76 -13.55 7.33 39.40
CA THR A 76 -12.92 8.57 38.94
C THR A 76 -12.32 9.34 40.10
N PRO A 77 -11.00 9.54 40.17
CA PRO A 77 -10.38 10.36 41.21
C PRO A 77 -10.48 11.87 40.85
N TYR A 78 -10.64 12.69 41.86
CA TYR A 78 -10.55 14.15 41.79
C TYR A 78 -9.40 14.62 42.69
N GLU A 79 -8.41 15.23 42.13
CA GLU A 79 -7.35 15.92 42.85
C GLU A 79 -7.78 17.35 43.18
N THR A 80 -7.59 17.83 44.40
CA THR A 80 -8.13 19.12 44.81
C THR A 80 -7.21 19.77 45.84
N ASN A 81 -7.26 21.11 45.97
CA ASN A 81 -6.56 21.79 47.05
C ASN A 81 -7.33 21.70 48.38
N THR A 82 -8.67 21.86 48.30
CA THR A 82 -9.54 21.67 49.45
C THR A 82 -10.87 21.07 49.03
N ILE A 83 -11.47 20.26 49.87
CA ILE A 83 -12.79 19.69 49.64
C ILE A 83 -13.62 19.78 50.91
N ARG A 84 -14.87 20.22 50.78
CA ARG A 84 -15.89 20.11 51.80
C ARG A 84 -17.04 19.30 51.23
N TYR A 85 -17.35 18.16 51.83
CA TYR A 85 -18.30 17.19 51.32
C TYR A 85 -19.26 16.74 52.44
N ASN A 86 -20.52 16.52 52.07
CA ASN A 86 -21.52 16.00 52.97
C ASN A 86 -22.00 14.62 52.49
N PHE A 87 -21.75 13.60 53.29
CA PHE A 87 -22.04 12.20 52.95
C PHE A 87 -23.54 11.87 52.83
N LYS A 88 -24.41 12.60 53.60
CA LYS A 88 -25.87 12.40 53.50
C LYS A 88 -26.47 12.99 52.23
N SER A 89 -26.17 14.25 51.96
CA SER A 89 -26.70 14.93 50.76
C SER A 89 -25.92 14.60 49.50
N LYS A 90 -24.75 13.94 49.58
CA LYS A 90 -23.80 13.65 48.48
C LYS A 90 -23.39 14.92 47.72
N LYS A 91 -23.39 16.06 48.34
CA LYS A 91 -23.01 17.36 47.78
C LYS A 91 -21.69 17.83 48.35
N GLY A 92 -20.89 18.50 47.55
CA GLY A 92 -19.61 19.06 47.98
C GLY A 92 -19.23 20.34 47.24
N ILE A 93 -18.34 21.12 47.89
CA ILE A 93 -17.64 22.25 47.29
C ILE A 93 -16.16 21.87 47.23
N ILE A 94 -15.56 22.07 46.07
CA ILE A 94 -14.19 21.65 45.75
C ILE A 94 -13.43 22.84 45.20
N SER A 95 -12.23 23.12 45.72
CA SER A 95 -11.37 24.17 45.18
C SER A 95 -10.21 23.57 44.38
N ASN A 96 -9.88 24.18 43.25
CA ASN A 96 -8.83 23.75 42.30
C ASN A 96 -8.92 22.26 41.96
N VAL A 97 -10.09 21.89 41.42
CA VAL A 97 -10.33 20.52 40.99
C VAL A 97 -9.57 20.21 39.70
N VAL A 98 -8.88 19.06 39.67
CA VAL A 98 -8.33 18.44 38.45
C VAL A 98 -8.95 17.06 38.34
N SER A 99 -9.57 16.76 37.20
CA SER A 99 -10.21 15.49 36.95
C SER A 99 -9.89 15.02 35.56
N GLN A 100 -9.34 13.83 35.42
CA GLN A 100 -9.14 13.18 34.11
C GLN A 100 -10.47 12.63 33.61
N GLN A 101 -10.86 13.04 32.44
CA GLN A 101 -12.09 12.63 31.77
C GLN A 101 -11.79 12.21 30.34
N GLY A 102 -11.75 10.89 30.08
CA GLY A 102 -11.33 10.34 28.80
C GLY A 102 -9.84 10.61 28.51
N GLU A 103 -9.54 11.19 27.36
CA GLU A 103 -8.18 11.59 26.97
C GLU A 103 -7.78 12.99 27.49
N GLY A 104 -8.69 13.71 28.13
CA GLY A 104 -8.46 15.08 28.58
C GLY A 104 -8.66 15.28 30.07
N TYR A 105 -8.31 16.48 30.51
CA TYR A 105 -8.40 16.95 31.89
C TYR A 105 -9.35 18.14 31.98
N VAL A 106 -10.25 18.06 32.94
CA VAL A 106 -11.08 19.20 33.30
C VAL A 106 -10.52 19.81 34.58
N THR A 107 -10.20 21.08 34.52
CA THR A 107 -9.71 21.83 35.69
C THR A 107 -10.63 23.00 35.99
N GLY A 108 -10.73 23.38 37.26
CA GLY A 108 -11.57 24.51 37.67
C GLY A 108 -11.25 24.99 39.05
N ASN A 109 -11.24 26.30 39.24
CA ASN A 109 -10.90 26.92 40.54
C ASN A 109 -11.95 26.64 41.61
N ASN A 110 -13.23 26.67 41.25
CA ASN A 110 -14.34 26.41 42.17
C ASN A 110 -15.35 25.48 41.51
N ALA A 111 -15.54 24.32 42.09
CA ALA A 111 -16.51 23.36 41.62
C ALA A 111 -17.49 22.94 42.69
N LYS A 112 -18.75 22.74 42.30
CA LYS A 112 -19.79 22.20 43.17
C LYS A 112 -20.18 20.82 42.70
N LYS A 113 -19.98 19.80 43.54
CA LYS A 113 -20.42 18.43 43.25
C LYS A 113 -21.90 18.30 43.60
N GLY A 114 -22.71 17.85 42.69
CA GLY A 114 -24.11 17.49 42.88
C GLY A 114 -24.29 16.04 43.37
N ALA A 115 -25.51 15.73 43.79
CA ALA A 115 -25.86 14.38 44.29
C ALA A 115 -25.77 13.28 43.23
N ASN A 116 -25.87 13.61 41.96
CA ASN A 116 -25.82 12.69 40.82
C ASN A 116 -24.43 12.66 40.16
N ASP A 117 -23.35 12.88 40.88
CA ASP A 117 -21.95 12.94 40.42
C ASP A 117 -21.66 14.02 39.38
N GLU A 118 -22.57 14.98 39.21
CA GLU A 118 -22.35 16.11 38.32
C GLU A 118 -21.46 17.17 38.99
N LEU A 119 -20.50 17.71 38.27
CA LEU A 119 -19.70 18.85 38.69
C LEU A 119 -20.16 20.10 37.96
N TYR A 120 -20.50 21.12 38.73
CA TYR A 120 -20.80 22.45 38.21
C TYR A 120 -19.62 23.38 38.55
N MET A 121 -19.05 24.01 37.55
CA MET A 121 -17.90 24.88 37.71
C MET A 121 -18.06 26.19 36.97
N LYS A 122 -17.44 27.20 37.51
CA LYS A 122 -17.29 28.53 36.91
C LYS A 122 -15.83 28.68 36.51
N SER A 123 -15.58 29.26 35.33
CA SER A 123 -14.24 29.45 34.81
C SER A 123 -13.45 28.14 34.71
N GLY A 124 -14.10 27.07 34.19
CA GLY A 124 -13.45 25.79 33.97
C GLY A 124 -12.54 25.81 32.76
N ARG A 125 -11.55 24.92 32.73
CA ARG A 125 -10.67 24.68 31.59
C ARG A 125 -10.76 23.22 31.19
N TYR A 126 -10.77 22.96 29.91
CA TYR A 126 -10.60 21.60 29.34
C TYR A 126 -9.35 21.55 28.48
N THR A 127 -8.47 20.63 28.77
CA THR A 127 -7.25 20.41 27.99
C THR A 127 -6.97 18.93 27.85
N THR A 128 -6.23 18.54 26.79
CA THR A 128 -5.66 17.21 26.66
C THR A 128 -4.15 17.22 26.93
N CYS A 129 -3.62 18.33 27.42
CA CYS A 129 -2.26 18.46 27.88
C CYS A 129 -2.15 17.86 29.30
N ASP A 130 -1.11 17.08 29.57
CA ASP A 130 -0.84 16.49 30.88
C ASP A 130 -0.14 17.48 31.85
N HIS A 131 0.33 18.64 31.35
CA HIS A 131 0.77 19.77 32.19
C HIS A 131 -0.43 20.55 32.73
N HIS A 132 -0.99 20.13 33.87
CA HIS A 132 -2.23 20.67 34.41
C HIS A 132 -2.12 22.06 34.93
N GLU A 133 -0.97 22.49 35.42
CA GLU A 133 -0.73 23.81 35.97
C GLU A 133 -0.60 24.87 34.89
N HIS A 134 0.16 24.55 33.80
CA HIS A 134 0.38 25.38 32.64
C HIS A 134 0.17 24.56 31.36
N PRO A 135 -1.10 24.28 30.99
CA PRO A 135 -1.36 23.55 29.76
C PRO A 135 -1.04 24.44 28.56
N HIS A 136 -0.32 23.89 27.57
CA HIS A 136 0.01 24.58 26.32
C HIS A 136 -1.21 25.05 25.52
N PHE A 137 -2.34 24.44 25.74
CA PHE A 137 -3.61 24.91 25.23
C PHE A 137 -4.77 24.40 26.08
N TYR A 138 -5.83 25.20 26.12
CA TYR A 138 -7.07 24.81 26.79
C TYR A 138 -8.27 25.54 26.22
N MET A 139 -9.42 24.90 26.33
CA MET A 139 -10.70 25.54 26.10
C MET A 139 -11.13 26.20 27.42
N GLN A 140 -11.14 27.53 27.46
CA GLN A 140 -11.65 28.28 28.59
C GLN A 140 -13.19 28.31 28.54
N MET A 141 -13.84 27.83 29.59
CA MET A 141 -15.29 27.74 29.71
C MET A 141 -15.78 28.72 30.78
N THR A 142 -16.76 29.55 30.48
CA THR A 142 -17.36 30.45 31.48
C THR A 142 -18.10 29.68 32.53
N TYR A 143 -18.94 28.75 32.12
CA TYR A 143 -19.68 27.83 33.00
C TYR A 143 -19.56 26.43 32.37
N ALA A 144 -19.43 25.42 33.22
CA ALA A 144 -19.40 24.05 32.76
C ALA A 144 -20.18 23.13 33.70
N LYS A 145 -20.93 22.21 33.10
CA LYS A 145 -21.56 21.07 33.75
C LYS A 145 -20.85 19.81 33.25
N VAL A 146 -20.08 19.21 34.15
CA VAL A 146 -19.36 17.98 33.86
C VAL A 146 -20.16 16.78 34.33
N ARG A 147 -20.47 15.86 33.46
CA ARG A 147 -21.02 14.53 33.77
C ARG A 147 -19.90 13.51 33.58
N PRO A 148 -19.32 12.98 34.66
CA PRO A 148 -18.21 12.03 34.56
C PRO A 148 -18.55 10.86 33.63
N LYS A 149 -17.58 10.44 32.82
CA LYS A 149 -17.69 9.39 31.80
C LYS A 149 -18.74 9.62 30.72
N LYS A 150 -19.45 10.74 30.70
CA LYS A 150 -20.46 11.08 29.68
C LYS A 150 -20.04 12.26 28.84
N ASN A 151 -20.10 13.45 29.37
CA ASN A 151 -19.77 14.67 28.62
C ASN A 151 -19.56 15.88 29.54
N VAL A 152 -18.98 16.93 28.98
CA VAL A 152 -19.05 18.31 29.50
C VAL A 152 -19.98 19.09 28.61
N VAL A 153 -20.89 19.84 29.22
CA VAL A 153 -21.69 20.87 28.56
C VAL A 153 -21.23 22.22 29.06
N THR A 154 -20.91 23.13 28.14
CA THR A 154 -20.39 24.45 28.50
C THR A 154 -21.33 25.57 28.02
N GLY A 155 -21.32 26.69 28.72
CA GLY A 155 -21.75 27.98 28.18
C GLY A 155 -20.69 28.52 27.20
N PRO A 156 -20.60 29.87 27.06
CA PRO A 156 -19.61 30.44 26.15
C PRO A 156 -18.20 29.95 26.46
N ALA A 157 -17.53 29.51 25.44
CA ALA A 157 -16.17 28.94 25.53
C ALA A 157 -15.28 29.46 24.40
N TYR A 158 -13.99 29.62 24.68
CA TYR A 158 -12.99 30.04 23.69
C TYR A 158 -11.67 29.29 23.86
N LEU A 159 -10.95 29.16 22.78
CA LEU A 159 -9.68 28.45 22.77
C LEU A 159 -8.54 29.39 23.18
N VAL A 160 -7.68 28.93 24.07
CA VAL A 160 -6.43 29.60 24.49
C VAL A 160 -5.26 28.71 24.16
N VAL A 161 -4.20 29.26 23.56
CA VAL A 161 -2.96 28.57 23.22
C VAL A 161 -1.80 29.39 23.78
N GLU A 162 -0.92 28.78 24.59
CA GLU A 162 0.17 29.47 25.31
C GLU A 162 -0.31 30.78 25.98
N ASP A 163 -1.43 30.66 26.70
CA ASP A 163 -2.12 31.77 27.41
C ASP A 163 -2.63 32.94 26.52
N VAL A 164 -2.54 32.78 25.18
CA VAL A 164 -3.08 33.73 24.22
C VAL A 164 -4.49 33.31 23.79
N PRO A 165 -5.55 34.07 24.06
CA PRO A 165 -6.88 33.75 23.60
C PRO A 165 -6.97 33.89 22.07
N LEU A 166 -7.44 32.85 21.41
CA LEU A 166 -7.68 32.89 19.98
C LEU A 166 -9.11 33.41 19.69
N PRO A 167 -9.36 34.01 18.52
CA PRO A 167 -10.68 34.51 18.12
C PRO A 167 -11.66 33.40 17.77
N LEU A 168 -11.45 32.20 18.30
CA LEU A 168 -12.32 31.04 18.15
C LEU A 168 -13.17 30.89 19.41
N ALA A 169 -14.35 31.51 19.40
CA ALA A 169 -15.30 31.43 20.47
C ALA A 169 -16.61 30.82 20.02
N VAL A 170 -17.22 30.01 20.87
CA VAL A 170 -18.53 29.39 20.66
C VAL A 170 -19.48 29.77 21.79
N PRO A 171 -20.77 30.05 21.50
CA PRO A 171 -21.74 30.46 22.53
C PRO A 171 -22.08 29.34 23.50
N PHE A 172 -21.99 28.09 23.07
CA PHE A 172 -22.07 26.88 23.88
C PHE A 172 -21.37 25.75 23.16
N PHE A 173 -20.87 24.74 23.91
CA PHE A 173 -20.26 23.56 23.36
C PHE A 173 -20.50 22.36 24.27
N PHE A 174 -20.25 21.13 23.73
CA PHE A 174 -20.22 19.93 24.53
C PHE A 174 -19.08 19.01 24.09
N PHE A 175 -18.43 18.39 25.06
CA PHE A 175 -17.37 17.40 24.82
C PHE A 175 -17.84 16.05 25.34
N PRO A 176 -17.94 15.00 24.52
CA PRO A 176 -18.16 13.66 24.99
C PRO A 176 -16.85 13.09 25.57
N PHE A 177 -16.92 12.43 26.73
CA PHE A 177 -15.76 11.77 27.37
C PHE A 177 -15.71 10.28 27.08
N SER A 178 -16.66 9.75 26.34
CA SER A 178 -16.67 8.32 26.12
C SER A 178 -15.50 7.91 25.25
N SER A 179 -14.73 6.93 25.69
CA SER A 179 -13.86 6.12 24.87
C SER A 179 -14.65 5.33 23.81
N SER A 180 -15.95 5.37 23.86
CA SER A 180 -16.90 4.87 22.87
C SER A 180 -17.23 5.99 21.90
N TYR A 181 -17.10 5.74 20.68
CA TYR A 181 -17.65 6.22 19.46
C TYR A 181 -18.90 7.14 19.62
N SER A 182 -18.74 8.42 19.34
CA SER A 182 -19.83 9.41 19.45
C SER A 182 -19.89 10.29 18.21
N SER A 183 -21.12 10.69 17.86
CA SER A 183 -21.37 11.68 16.81
C SER A 183 -20.92 13.08 17.24
N GLY A 184 -20.49 13.90 16.26
CA GLY A 184 -20.02 15.24 16.55
C GLY A 184 -19.80 16.08 15.30
N PHE A 185 -19.60 17.39 15.49
CA PHE A 185 -19.28 18.34 14.44
C PHE A 185 -17.81 18.21 14.02
N LEU A 186 -17.55 18.28 12.72
CA LEU A 186 -16.23 18.40 12.14
C LEU A 186 -15.96 19.88 11.89
N MET A 187 -14.91 20.40 12.50
CA MET A 187 -14.57 21.81 12.39
C MET A 187 -14.01 22.12 10.99
N PRO A 188 -14.53 23.17 10.32
CA PRO A 188 -14.01 23.55 9.01
C PRO A 188 -12.62 24.15 9.12
N THR A 189 -11.83 23.95 8.09
CA THR A 189 -10.53 24.58 7.92
C THR A 189 -10.68 25.79 7.02
N TYR A 190 -10.15 26.92 7.42
CA TYR A 190 -10.07 28.11 6.58
C TYR A 190 -9.02 27.92 5.47
N MET A 191 -9.37 28.35 4.27
CA MET A 191 -8.50 28.29 3.11
C MET A 191 -8.64 29.56 2.28
N ASP A 192 -7.54 30.06 1.74
CA ASP A 192 -7.48 31.09 0.75
C ASP A 192 -7.00 30.53 -0.59
N ASP A 193 -7.80 30.67 -1.63
CA ASP A 193 -7.49 30.20 -2.99
C ASP A 193 -7.67 31.34 -3.99
N SER A 194 -6.61 31.68 -4.73
CA SER A 194 -6.61 32.81 -5.67
C SER A 194 -7.69 32.71 -6.75
N SER A 195 -8.07 31.49 -7.15
CA SER A 195 -9.07 31.25 -8.20
C SER A 195 -10.51 31.18 -7.68
N ARG A 196 -10.73 30.77 -6.42
CA ARG A 196 -12.04 30.48 -5.81
C ARG A 196 -12.39 31.45 -4.69
N GLY A 197 -11.41 32.23 -4.23
CA GLY A 197 -11.54 33.15 -3.10
C GLY A 197 -11.39 32.44 -1.75
N PHE A 198 -11.86 33.10 -0.69
CA PHE A 198 -11.84 32.55 0.66
C PHE A 198 -12.80 31.39 0.77
N GLY A 199 -12.42 30.37 1.54
CA GLY A 199 -13.23 29.18 1.70
C GLY A 199 -13.15 28.56 3.09
N LEU A 200 -14.20 27.83 3.42
CA LEU A 200 -14.24 26.89 4.53
C LEU A 200 -14.32 25.48 3.95
N THR A 201 -13.36 24.64 4.28
CA THR A 201 -13.22 23.28 3.76
C THR A 201 -13.30 22.24 4.87
N ASP A 202 -13.74 21.03 4.54
CA ASP A 202 -13.83 19.89 5.45
C ASP A 202 -14.76 20.06 6.66
N GLY A 203 -15.60 21.11 6.68
CA GLY A 203 -16.60 21.31 7.71
C GLY A 203 -17.76 20.33 7.57
N GLY A 204 -18.31 19.81 8.67
CA GLY A 204 -19.40 18.87 8.56
C GLY A 204 -19.85 18.19 9.85
N TYR A 205 -20.35 16.97 9.70
CA TYR A 205 -20.84 16.19 10.82
C TYR A 205 -20.48 14.72 10.70
N TYR A 206 -19.98 14.16 11.79
CA TYR A 206 -19.68 12.74 11.93
C TYR A 206 -20.83 12.04 12.64
N PHE A 207 -21.40 11.05 12.00
CA PHE A 207 -22.46 10.18 12.53
C PHE A 207 -21.85 8.85 12.99
N ALA A 208 -21.86 8.62 14.26
CA ALA A 208 -21.56 7.34 14.87
C ALA A 208 -22.80 6.45 14.83
N ILE A 209 -23.07 5.80 13.69
CA ILE A 209 -24.32 5.05 13.47
C ILE A 209 -24.35 3.79 14.33
N SER A 210 -23.25 3.04 14.37
CA SER A 210 -23.13 1.81 15.18
C SER A 210 -21.65 1.42 15.33
N ASP A 211 -21.35 0.47 16.22
CA ASP A 211 -19.99 -0.11 16.35
C ASP A 211 -19.44 -0.73 15.06
N LYS A 212 -20.25 -0.82 14.02
CA LYS A 212 -19.90 -1.49 12.76
C LYS A 212 -19.89 -0.56 11.57
N MET A 213 -20.40 0.65 11.71
CA MET A 213 -20.56 1.59 10.60
C MET A 213 -20.59 3.03 11.11
N ASP A 214 -19.84 3.89 10.44
CA ASP A 214 -19.87 5.35 10.61
C ASP A 214 -20.28 6.07 9.32
N LEU A 215 -20.53 7.36 9.41
CA LEU A 215 -20.75 8.23 8.27
C LEU A 215 -20.21 9.63 8.59
N LYS A 216 -19.31 10.14 7.73
CA LYS A 216 -18.86 11.52 7.72
C LYS A 216 -19.48 12.26 6.56
N LEU A 217 -20.18 13.34 6.83
CA LEU A 217 -20.63 14.27 5.79
C LEU A 217 -19.83 15.54 5.92
N ARG A 218 -19.14 15.96 4.87
CA ARG A 218 -18.32 17.17 4.83
C ARG A 218 -18.72 18.05 3.66
N ALA A 219 -18.60 19.34 3.83
CA ALA A 219 -18.88 20.33 2.82
C ALA A 219 -17.74 21.33 2.71
N ASP A 220 -17.46 21.77 1.51
CA ASP A 220 -16.54 22.86 1.19
C ASP A 220 -17.33 23.98 0.53
N ILE A 221 -17.08 25.23 0.93
CA ILE A 221 -17.78 26.42 0.40
C ILE A 221 -16.77 27.52 0.18
N PHE A 222 -16.85 28.19 -0.98
CA PHE A 222 -15.96 29.29 -1.37
C PHE A 222 -16.72 30.55 -1.77
N THR A 223 -16.12 31.70 -1.53
CA THR A 223 -16.76 33.01 -1.76
C THR A 223 -17.12 33.28 -3.23
N LYS A 224 -16.35 32.74 -4.20
CA LYS A 224 -16.66 32.85 -5.64
C LYS A 224 -17.72 31.81 -6.11
N GLY A 225 -18.35 31.09 -5.18
CA GLY A 225 -19.47 30.21 -5.45
C GLY A 225 -19.10 28.77 -5.87
N SER A 226 -17.85 28.35 -5.69
CA SER A 226 -17.45 26.94 -5.74
C SER A 226 -17.87 26.23 -4.46
N TRP A 227 -18.28 24.96 -4.56
CA TRP A 227 -18.66 24.15 -3.42
C TRP A 227 -18.43 22.65 -3.67
N ALA A 228 -18.29 21.88 -2.61
CA ALA A 228 -18.21 20.43 -2.68
C ALA A 228 -18.96 19.77 -1.52
N LEU A 229 -19.44 18.56 -1.76
CA LEU A 229 -20.02 17.68 -0.76
C LEU A 229 -19.28 16.35 -0.79
N ASN A 230 -18.87 15.87 0.38
CA ASN A 230 -18.13 14.64 0.56
C ASN A 230 -18.84 13.78 1.60
N ALA A 231 -19.15 12.54 1.25
CA ALA A 231 -19.67 11.52 2.13
C ALA A 231 -18.65 10.40 2.24
N GLU A 232 -18.29 10.01 3.46
CA GLU A 232 -17.36 8.91 3.74
C GLU A 232 -17.97 7.99 4.80
N SER A 233 -17.98 6.71 4.56
CA SER A 233 -18.49 5.70 5.49
C SER A 233 -17.52 4.55 5.59
N ASN A 234 -17.07 4.24 6.80
CA ASN A 234 -16.33 3.02 7.10
C ASN A 234 -17.29 2.01 7.70
N TYR A 235 -17.15 0.77 7.29
CA TYR A 235 -17.93 -0.32 7.85
C TYR A 235 -17.08 -1.56 8.07
N ILE A 236 -17.30 -2.22 9.21
CA ILE A 236 -16.56 -3.41 9.61
C ILE A 236 -17.46 -4.38 10.37
N LYS A 237 -17.37 -5.64 10.03
CA LYS A 237 -17.91 -6.74 10.84
C LYS A 237 -16.79 -7.78 11.01
N ARG A 238 -16.23 -7.87 12.22
CA ARG A 238 -15.12 -8.77 12.53
C ARG A 238 -15.40 -10.19 12.02
N TYR A 239 -14.40 -10.81 11.40
CA TYR A 239 -14.45 -12.13 10.77
C TYR A 239 -15.46 -12.29 9.63
N LYS A 240 -16.06 -11.19 9.12
CA LYS A 240 -16.96 -11.23 7.98
C LYS A 240 -16.53 -10.32 6.85
N TYR A 241 -16.45 -9.02 7.07
CA TYR A 241 -16.07 -8.04 6.05
C TYR A 241 -15.62 -6.73 6.65
N SER A 242 -14.89 -5.96 5.85
CA SER A 242 -14.56 -4.57 6.09
C SER A 242 -14.59 -3.78 4.79
N GLY A 243 -14.85 -2.50 4.89
CA GLY A 243 -14.82 -1.65 3.72
C GLY A 243 -14.93 -0.17 4.05
N LEU A 244 -14.71 0.62 3.00
CA LEU A 244 -14.80 2.07 2.96
C LEU A 244 -15.62 2.45 1.74
N PHE A 245 -16.58 3.33 1.90
CA PHE A 245 -17.31 3.97 0.81
C PHE A 245 -17.13 5.47 0.90
N GLN A 246 -16.74 6.09 -0.21
CA GLN A 246 -16.63 7.55 -0.33
C GLN A 246 -17.34 7.99 -1.60
N ALA A 247 -18.15 9.02 -1.48
CA ALA A 247 -18.76 9.70 -2.60
C ALA A 247 -18.53 11.19 -2.47
N SER A 248 -18.06 11.84 -3.52
CA SER A 248 -17.85 13.28 -3.54
C SER A 248 -18.43 13.88 -4.81
N TYR A 249 -19.02 15.04 -4.65
CA TYR A 249 -19.53 15.86 -5.75
C TYR A 249 -19.05 17.29 -5.57
N GLN A 250 -18.52 17.90 -6.62
CA GLN A 250 -18.01 19.26 -6.56
C GLN A 250 -18.44 20.08 -7.76
N VAL A 251 -18.65 21.36 -7.52
CA VAL A 251 -18.87 22.39 -8.55
C VAL A 251 -17.77 23.40 -8.40
N THR A 252 -16.85 23.43 -9.34
CA THR A 252 -15.73 24.34 -9.35
C THR A 252 -16.00 25.46 -10.34
N LYS A 253 -15.98 26.69 -9.86
CA LYS A 253 -16.05 27.91 -10.67
C LYS A 253 -14.70 28.61 -10.61
N THR A 254 -14.12 28.87 -11.76
CA THR A 254 -12.83 29.59 -11.89
C THR A 254 -13.03 30.82 -12.74
N GLY A 255 -12.29 31.89 -12.43
CA GLY A 255 -12.47 33.20 -13.07
C GLY A 255 -13.70 33.97 -12.56
N ASP A 256 -13.88 35.15 -13.04
CA ASP A 256 -15.02 36.02 -12.70
C ASP A 256 -16.07 35.98 -13.81
N LYS A 257 -17.35 35.94 -13.40
CA LYS A 257 -18.48 35.81 -14.32
C LYS A 257 -18.50 36.97 -15.33
N GLY A 258 -18.48 36.63 -16.61
CA GLY A 258 -18.43 37.62 -17.72
C GLY A 258 -17.03 37.83 -18.32
N LEU A 259 -15.98 37.23 -17.74
CA LEU A 259 -14.65 37.25 -18.31
C LEU A 259 -14.36 35.99 -19.14
N PRO A 260 -13.43 36.02 -20.11
CA PRO A 260 -13.12 34.86 -20.97
C PRO A 260 -12.56 33.65 -20.26
N ASP A 261 -12.01 33.84 -19.04
CA ASP A 261 -11.43 32.81 -18.21
C ASP A 261 -12.47 32.12 -17.25
N TYR A 262 -13.73 32.59 -17.31
CA TYR A 262 -14.78 31.98 -16.51
C TYR A 262 -15.10 30.56 -16.99
N SER A 263 -14.99 29.61 -16.09
CA SER A 263 -15.38 28.23 -16.37
C SER A 263 -16.08 27.58 -15.19
N VAL A 264 -16.95 26.62 -15.47
CA VAL A 264 -17.69 25.84 -14.48
C VAL A 264 -17.48 24.36 -14.76
N ALA A 265 -16.83 23.67 -13.84
CA ALA A 265 -16.67 22.23 -13.87
C ALA A 265 -17.58 21.58 -12.82
N LYS A 266 -18.27 20.51 -13.20
CA LYS A 266 -19.08 19.68 -12.31
C LYS A 266 -18.49 18.27 -12.31
N ASP A 267 -17.96 17.87 -11.18
CA ASP A 267 -17.19 16.65 -11.06
C ASP A 267 -17.70 15.78 -9.92
N PHE A 268 -17.57 14.48 -10.10
CA PHE A 268 -17.85 13.52 -9.03
C PHE A 268 -16.76 12.45 -8.95
N LYS A 269 -16.65 11.83 -7.77
CA LYS A 269 -15.79 10.69 -7.53
C LYS A 269 -16.48 9.71 -6.58
N ILE A 270 -16.35 8.44 -6.89
CA ILE A 270 -16.81 7.33 -6.05
C ILE A 270 -15.62 6.43 -5.79
N VAL A 271 -15.33 6.19 -4.53
CA VAL A 271 -14.36 5.20 -4.07
C VAL A 271 -15.09 4.19 -3.21
N TRP A 272 -14.95 2.93 -3.55
CA TRP A 272 -15.48 1.85 -2.75
C TRP A 272 -14.46 0.74 -2.62
N SER A 273 -14.06 0.48 -1.39
CA SER A 273 -13.20 -0.63 -1.05
C SER A 273 -13.98 -1.60 -0.17
N HIS A 274 -14.07 -2.84 -0.57
CA HIS A 274 -14.70 -3.90 0.20
C HIS A 274 -13.84 -5.15 0.18
N ARG A 275 -13.69 -5.76 1.34
CA ARG A 275 -12.97 -7.01 1.48
C ARG A 275 -13.75 -7.95 2.39
N GLN A 276 -14.10 -9.10 1.89
CA GLN A 276 -14.62 -10.20 2.67
C GLN A 276 -13.47 -10.90 3.42
N ASP A 277 -13.67 -11.20 4.70
CA ASP A 277 -12.73 -12.01 5.47
C ASP A 277 -12.81 -13.48 5.03
N ALA A 278 -11.66 -14.13 4.90
CA ALA A 278 -11.58 -15.55 4.52
C ALA A 278 -12.32 -16.49 5.51
N LYS A 279 -12.44 -16.08 6.79
CA LYS A 279 -13.18 -16.82 7.81
C LYS A 279 -14.70 -16.71 7.66
N ALA A 280 -15.20 -15.73 6.91
CA ALA A 280 -16.64 -15.57 6.72
C ALA A 280 -17.26 -16.71 5.93
N ASN A 281 -16.56 -17.13 4.88
CA ASN A 281 -16.92 -18.30 4.08
C ASN A 281 -15.66 -18.81 3.34
N PRO A 282 -15.15 -19.99 3.66
CA PRO A 282 -13.96 -20.53 3.03
C PRO A 282 -14.14 -20.91 1.55
N ASN A 283 -15.40 -21.01 1.10
CA ASN A 283 -15.74 -21.42 -0.27
C ASN A 283 -16.14 -20.26 -1.18
N GLN A 284 -16.05 -19.02 -0.70
CA GLN A 284 -16.29 -17.84 -1.54
C GLN A 284 -15.42 -16.67 -1.10
N THR A 285 -15.11 -15.80 -2.05
CA THR A 285 -14.45 -14.52 -1.77
C THR A 285 -15.15 -13.41 -2.53
N PHE A 286 -15.31 -12.28 -1.87
CA PHE A 286 -15.82 -11.07 -2.49
C PHE A 286 -14.90 -9.90 -2.14
N SER A 287 -14.49 -9.17 -3.16
CA SER A 287 -13.71 -7.95 -2.99
C SER A 287 -14.09 -6.90 -4.02
N ALA A 288 -14.07 -5.65 -3.62
CA ALA A 288 -14.27 -4.51 -4.51
C ALA A 288 -13.19 -3.46 -4.22
N SER A 289 -12.66 -2.89 -5.29
CA SER A 289 -11.74 -1.77 -5.29
C SER A 289 -12.16 -0.84 -6.42
N VAL A 290 -13.11 0.04 -6.13
CA VAL A 290 -13.67 0.99 -7.08
C VAL A 290 -13.05 2.36 -6.84
N ASN A 291 -12.52 2.98 -7.90
CA ASN A 291 -12.05 4.35 -7.92
C ASN A 291 -12.49 4.98 -9.25
N PHE A 292 -13.71 5.46 -9.27
CA PHE A 292 -14.34 6.02 -10.45
C PHE A 292 -14.57 7.51 -10.28
N ALA A 293 -14.15 8.31 -11.25
CA ALA A 293 -14.31 9.76 -11.20
C ALA A 293 -14.48 10.36 -12.60
N THR A 294 -15.03 11.56 -12.67
CA THR A 294 -14.96 12.37 -13.90
C THR A 294 -13.48 12.68 -14.24
N SER A 295 -13.19 12.84 -15.52
CA SER A 295 -11.81 13.04 -16.01
C SER A 295 -11.13 14.30 -15.48
N SER A 296 -11.92 15.32 -15.14
CA SER A 296 -11.46 16.60 -14.57
C SER A 296 -11.31 16.60 -13.05
N TYR A 297 -11.92 15.65 -12.34
CA TYR A 297 -12.02 15.65 -10.87
C TYR A 297 -10.68 15.92 -10.15
N GLU A 298 -9.63 15.15 -10.50
CA GLU A 298 -8.35 15.27 -9.79
C GLU A 298 -7.65 16.61 -10.02
N ARG A 299 -7.93 17.25 -11.14
CA ARG A 299 -7.37 18.57 -11.49
C ARG A 299 -8.13 19.72 -10.83
N THR A 300 -9.43 19.52 -10.61
CA THR A 300 -10.31 20.54 -10.05
C THR A 300 -10.49 20.40 -8.54
N ASN A 301 -10.11 19.25 -7.95
CA ASN A 301 -10.22 19.00 -6.52
C ASN A 301 -9.12 19.70 -5.73
N ILE A 302 -9.51 20.53 -4.77
CA ILE A 302 -8.59 21.29 -3.92
C ILE A 302 -7.70 20.39 -3.07
N GLY A 303 -8.24 19.32 -2.51
CA GLY A 303 -7.48 18.38 -1.70
C GLY A 303 -6.31 17.74 -2.45
N ASN A 304 -6.36 17.70 -3.78
CA ASN A 304 -5.30 17.16 -4.63
C ASN A 304 -4.28 18.19 -5.11
N MET A 305 -4.54 19.48 -4.91
CA MET A 305 -3.69 20.57 -5.42
C MET A 305 -2.23 20.46 -4.99
N TYR A 306 -1.99 19.88 -3.82
CA TYR A 306 -0.65 19.66 -3.25
C TYR A 306 -0.22 18.17 -3.31
N ASN A 307 -0.96 17.34 -4.02
CA ASN A 307 -0.65 15.93 -4.24
C ASN A 307 -0.32 15.68 -5.71
N SER A 308 0.95 15.87 -6.06
CA SER A 308 1.45 15.68 -7.42
C SER A 308 1.15 14.28 -7.98
N ASN A 309 1.16 13.27 -7.13
CA ASN A 309 0.82 11.90 -7.55
C ASN A 309 -0.65 11.76 -7.96
N ALA A 310 -1.57 12.37 -7.21
CA ALA A 310 -2.99 12.37 -7.57
C ALA A 310 -3.24 13.18 -8.85
N MET A 311 -2.61 14.36 -8.96
CA MET A 311 -2.75 15.23 -10.14
C MET A 311 -2.14 14.62 -11.40
N SER A 312 -1.03 13.88 -11.29
CA SER A 312 -0.37 13.21 -12.42
C SER A 312 -0.98 11.86 -12.78
N GLN A 313 -1.91 11.34 -11.99
CA GLN A 313 -2.55 10.07 -12.25
C GLN A 313 -3.44 10.13 -13.50
N ASN A 314 -2.91 9.66 -14.62
CA ASN A 314 -3.64 9.62 -15.89
C ASN A 314 -4.60 8.41 -15.99
N THR A 315 -4.36 7.34 -15.24
CA THR A 315 -5.17 6.12 -15.31
C THR A 315 -5.77 5.79 -13.95
N LYS A 316 -7.05 5.43 -13.93
CA LYS A 316 -7.75 4.88 -12.77
C LYS A 316 -8.30 3.52 -13.10
N THR A 317 -8.16 2.59 -12.18
CA THR A 317 -8.68 1.25 -12.34
C THR A 317 -9.64 0.92 -11.21
N SER A 318 -10.75 0.31 -11.58
CA SER A 318 -11.75 -0.21 -10.65
C SER A 318 -11.97 -1.67 -10.92
N SER A 319 -12.07 -2.47 -9.88
CA SER A 319 -12.36 -3.89 -10.02
C SER A 319 -13.31 -4.37 -8.92
N ILE A 320 -14.25 -5.20 -9.30
CA ILE A 320 -15.13 -5.94 -8.39
C ILE A 320 -14.94 -7.41 -8.73
N SER A 321 -14.58 -8.21 -7.76
CA SER A 321 -14.30 -9.63 -7.94
C SER A 321 -15.11 -10.48 -6.98
N TYR A 322 -15.78 -11.46 -7.53
CA TYR A 322 -16.46 -12.51 -6.77
C TYR A 322 -15.97 -13.86 -7.27
N SER A 323 -15.54 -14.71 -6.37
CA SER A 323 -15.18 -16.08 -6.70
C SER A 323 -15.81 -17.08 -5.75
N ARG A 324 -16.21 -18.22 -6.30
CA ARG A 324 -16.82 -19.32 -5.55
C ARG A 324 -16.18 -20.65 -5.93
N TYR A 325 -15.90 -21.43 -4.91
CA TYR A 325 -15.28 -22.74 -5.01
C TYR A 325 -16.32 -23.84 -4.79
N PHE A 326 -16.31 -24.84 -5.65
CA PHE A 326 -17.23 -25.99 -5.62
C PHE A 326 -16.41 -27.28 -5.59
N PHE A 327 -17.03 -28.37 -5.10
CA PHE A 327 -16.46 -29.71 -5.12
C PHE A 327 -15.06 -29.78 -4.52
N ASP A 328 -14.90 -29.35 -3.25
CA ASP A 328 -13.61 -29.31 -2.56
C ASP A 328 -12.54 -28.55 -3.37
N ARG A 329 -12.95 -27.40 -3.90
CA ARG A 329 -12.12 -26.49 -4.71
C ARG A 329 -11.65 -27.07 -6.05
N LYS A 330 -12.32 -28.12 -6.55
CA LYS A 330 -12.01 -28.63 -7.90
C LYS A 330 -12.54 -27.73 -8.99
N LEU A 331 -13.67 -27.07 -8.78
CA LEU A 331 -14.26 -26.10 -9.69
C LEU A 331 -14.26 -24.72 -9.05
N THR A 332 -13.67 -23.76 -9.74
CA THR A 332 -13.68 -22.34 -9.36
C THR A 332 -14.44 -21.55 -10.41
N ILE A 333 -15.41 -20.75 -9.98
CA ILE A 333 -16.08 -19.78 -10.84
C ILE A 333 -15.78 -18.40 -10.25
N ALA A 334 -15.13 -17.55 -11.05
CA ALA A 334 -14.78 -16.20 -10.68
C ALA A 334 -15.35 -15.21 -11.69
N ALA A 335 -16.15 -14.26 -11.21
CA ALA A 335 -16.68 -13.16 -11.99
C ALA A 335 -15.97 -11.88 -11.57
N THR A 336 -15.42 -11.16 -12.53
CA THR A 336 -14.70 -9.90 -12.30
C THR A 336 -15.30 -8.81 -13.20
N THR A 337 -15.46 -7.63 -12.65
CA THR A 337 -15.73 -6.41 -13.40
C THR A 337 -14.52 -5.53 -13.32
N ASN A 338 -14.02 -5.05 -14.46
CA ASN A 338 -12.90 -4.12 -14.53
C ASN A 338 -13.30 -2.87 -15.30
N ILE A 339 -12.98 -1.72 -14.75
CA ILE A 339 -13.15 -0.41 -15.38
C ILE A 339 -11.79 0.30 -15.33
N ALA A 340 -11.24 0.60 -16.49
CA ALA A 340 -10.02 1.38 -16.61
C ALA A 340 -10.34 2.70 -17.31
N GLN A 341 -10.09 3.81 -16.61
CA GLN A 341 -10.31 5.16 -17.13
C GLN A 341 -8.97 5.80 -17.46
N THR A 342 -8.89 6.48 -18.60
CA THR A 342 -7.76 7.33 -18.98
C THR A 342 -8.21 8.79 -18.94
N MET A 343 -7.64 9.56 -18.02
CA MET A 343 -8.10 10.93 -17.73
C MET A 343 -7.78 11.91 -18.86
N LYS A 344 -6.66 11.73 -19.55
CA LYS A 344 -6.20 12.65 -20.61
C LYS A 344 -7.19 12.77 -21.78
N ASP A 345 -7.75 11.66 -22.20
CA ASP A 345 -8.63 11.57 -23.38
C ASP A 345 -10.08 11.21 -23.03
N SER A 346 -10.40 11.15 -21.73
CA SER A 346 -11.71 10.77 -21.19
C SER A 346 -12.22 9.43 -21.72
N SER A 347 -11.29 8.49 -21.98
CA SER A 347 -11.65 7.16 -22.43
C SER A 347 -11.85 6.19 -21.29
N VAL A 348 -12.80 5.29 -21.47
CA VAL A 348 -13.14 4.25 -20.49
C VAL A 348 -13.13 2.90 -21.19
N ASN A 349 -12.38 1.98 -20.60
CA ASN A 349 -12.38 0.58 -20.99
C ASN A 349 -13.09 -0.22 -19.90
N VAL A 350 -14.23 -0.80 -20.24
CA VAL A 350 -15.07 -1.58 -19.31
C VAL A 350 -15.07 -3.03 -19.73
N THR A 351 -14.87 -3.94 -18.79
CA THR A 351 -15.05 -5.38 -18.96
C THR A 351 -16.07 -5.85 -17.92
N LEU A 352 -17.24 -6.33 -18.38
CA LEU A 352 -18.38 -6.67 -17.52
C LEU A 352 -19.31 -7.69 -18.18
N PRO A 353 -19.45 -8.91 -17.67
CA PRO A 353 -18.51 -9.54 -16.74
C PRO A 353 -17.29 -10.11 -17.47
N ASP A 354 -16.21 -10.34 -16.72
CA ASP A 354 -15.14 -11.26 -17.07
C ASP A 354 -15.31 -12.49 -16.19
N LEU A 355 -15.94 -13.53 -16.71
CA LEU A 355 -16.24 -14.76 -15.99
C LEU A 355 -15.20 -15.82 -16.31
N ASN A 356 -14.49 -16.25 -15.30
CA ASN A 356 -13.51 -17.32 -15.37
C ASN A 356 -14.06 -18.59 -14.70
N ILE A 357 -14.10 -19.68 -15.45
CA ILE A 357 -14.48 -21.02 -14.99
C ILE A 357 -13.21 -21.88 -15.05
N SER A 358 -12.72 -22.34 -13.92
CA SER A 358 -11.51 -23.16 -13.86
C SER A 358 -11.81 -24.48 -13.17
N LEU A 359 -11.60 -25.57 -13.89
CA LEU A 359 -11.64 -26.91 -13.34
C LEU A 359 -10.20 -27.35 -13.05
N SER A 360 -9.92 -27.77 -11.82
CA SER A 360 -8.61 -28.26 -11.44
C SER A 360 -8.24 -29.53 -12.24
N THR A 361 -6.93 -29.82 -12.26
CA THR A 361 -6.43 -30.97 -12.99
C THR A 361 -7.12 -32.27 -12.59
N LEU A 362 -7.67 -32.93 -13.58
CA LEU A 362 -8.30 -34.25 -13.47
C LEU A 362 -7.37 -35.30 -14.06
N TYR A 363 -7.36 -36.47 -13.43
CA TYR A 363 -6.68 -37.68 -13.94
C TYR A 363 -7.72 -38.73 -14.25
N PRO A 364 -8.36 -38.65 -15.41
CA PRO A 364 -9.55 -39.49 -15.69
C PRO A 364 -9.26 -41.01 -15.73
N PHE A 365 -8.03 -41.37 -16.00
CA PHE A 365 -7.62 -42.79 -16.09
C PHE A 365 -6.91 -43.31 -14.84
N LYS A 366 -6.83 -42.52 -13.79
CA LYS A 366 -6.17 -42.89 -12.53
C LYS A 366 -7.02 -43.86 -11.75
N ARG A 367 -6.44 -44.99 -11.36
CA ARG A 367 -7.07 -46.00 -10.53
C ARG A 367 -7.44 -45.44 -9.15
N LYS A 368 -8.61 -45.80 -8.63
CA LYS A 368 -9.06 -45.40 -7.30
C LYS A 368 -8.24 -46.02 -6.17
N LYS A 369 -7.76 -47.24 -6.36
CA LYS A 369 -6.87 -47.97 -5.46
C LYS A 369 -5.56 -48.22 -6.17
N ALA A 370 -4.49 -47.54 -5.76
CA ALA A 370 -3.17 -47.68 -6.34
C ALA A 370 -2.50 -48.93 -5.78
N ALA A 371 -2.27 -49.96 -6.62
CA ALA A 371 -1.40 -51.08 -6.34
C ALA A 371 -0.30 -51.11 -7.37
N GLY A 372 0.97 -50.97 -6.93
CA GLY A 372 2.15 -50.91 -7.79
C GLY A 372 2.39 -49.52 -8.42
N GLU A 373 3.36 -49.45 -9.39
CA GLU A 373 3.69 -48.21 -10.06
C GLU A 373 2.57 -47.71 -10.98
N GLU A 374 2.42 -46.36 -11.05
CA GLU A 374 1.44 -45.75 -11.95
C GLU A 374 1.80 -45.98 -13.40
N LYS A 375 0.85 -46.47 -14.18
CA LYS A 375 1.00 -46.67 -15.63
C LYS A 375 0.98 -45.35 -16.36
N TRP A 376 1.56 -45.29 -17.57
CA TRP A 376 1.71 -44.05 -18.34
C TRP A 376 0.36 -43.35 -18.61
N TYR A 377 -0.71 -44.07 -18.86
CA TYR A 377 -2.06 -43.52 -19.10
C TYR A 377 -2.70 -42.94 -17.81
N GLU A 378 -2.32 -43.42 -16.63
CA GLU A 378 -2.83 -42.90 -15.35
C GLU A 378 -2.28 -41.49 -15.05
N LYS A 379 -1.18 -41.14 -15.71
CA LYS A 379 -0.55 -39.83 -15.64
C LYS A 379 -1.12 -38.80 -16.61
N ILE A 380 -2.11 -39.21 -17.43
CA ILE A 380 -2.80 -38.31 -18.33
C ILE A 380 -3.66 -37.36 -17.48
N SER A 381 -3.37 -36.10 -17.59
CA SER A 381 -4.06 -35.01 -16.90
C SER A 381 -4.83 -34.16 -17.91
N ILE A 382 -6.02 -33.77 -17.51
CA ILE A 382 -6.89 -32.86 -18.27
C ILE A 382 -7.27 -31.71 -17.36
N ARG A 383 -7.17 -30.51 -17.87
CA ARG A 383 -7.63 -29.28 -17.20
C ARG A 383 -8.61 -28.56 -18.13
N TYR A 384 -9.50 -27.79 -17.54
CA TYR A 384 -10.41 -26.95 -18.31
C TYR A 384 -10.36 -25.53 -17.74
N THR A 385 -10.29 -24.55 -18.64
CA THR A 385 -10.46 -23.15 -18.30
C THR A 385 -11.42 -22.53 -19.32
N GLY A 386 -12.54 -21.98 -18.84
CA GLY A 386 -13.49 -21.19 -19.62
C GLY A 386 -13.41 -19.74 -19.24
N ARG A 387 -13.40 -18.83 -20.21
CA ARG A 387 -13.48 -17.40 -19.99
C ARG A 387 -14.54 -16.76 -20.88
N LEU A 388 -15.56 -16.21 -20.27
CA LEU A 388 -16.54 -15.36 -20.95
C LEU A 388 -16.21 -13.91 -20.64
N THR A 389 -16.08 -13.08 -21.66
CA THR A 389 -15.77 -11.66 -21.48
C THR A 389 -16.62 -10.79 -22.38
N ASN A 390 -17.13 -9.71 -21.81
CA ASN A 390 -17.80 -8.64 -22.53
C ASN A 390 -17.03 -7.35 -22.24
N SER A 391 -16.58 -6.66 -23.27
CA SER A 391 -15.77 -5.44 -23.09
C SER A 391 -16.14 -4.35 -24.07
N ILE A 392 -16.00 -3.10 -23.63
CA ILE A 392 -16.15 -1.92 -24.50
C ILE A 392 -15.05 -0.92 -24.19
N GLN A 393 -14.56 -0.26 -25.21
CA GLN A 393 -13.73 0.92 -25.11
C GLN A 393 -14.48 2.10 -25.73
N THR A 394 -14.79 3.10 -24.91
CA THR A 394 -15.60 4.25 -25.33
C THR A 394 -15.20 5.51 -24.55
N LYS A 395 -15.84 6.61 -24.80
CA LYS A 395 -15.75 7.83 -23.98
C LYS A 395 -16.66 7.72 -22.77
N ASP A 396 -16.31 8.38 -21.67
CA ASP A 396 -17.07 8.36 -20.41
C ASP A 396 -18.53 8.82 -20.59
N ASN A 397 -18.78 9.82 -21.41
CA ASN A 397 -20.12 10.35 -21.71
C ASN A 397 -20.99 9.44 -22.60
N LEU A 398 -20.37 8.48 -23.30
CA LEU A 398 -21.04 7.55 -24.22
C LEU A 398 -21.28 6.17 -23.59
N LEU A 399 -20.66 5.86 -22.46
CA LEU A 399 -20.72 4.53 -21.85
C LEU A 399 -22.16 4.07 -21.60
N PHE A 400 -22.99 4.91 -21.00
CA PHE A 400 -24.38 4.58 -20.67
C PHE A 400 -25.34 4.66 -21.88
N LYS A 401 -24.86 5.12 -23.03
CA LYS A 401 -25.61 5.14 -24.30
C LYS A 401 -25.26 3.95 -25.20
N SER A 402 -24.30 3.12 -24.79
CA SER A 402 -23.82 1.98 -25.57
C SER A 402 -24.82 0.82 -25.57
N ASN A 403 -24.90 0.12 -26.70
CA ASN A 403 -25.70 -1.08 -26.85
C ASN A 403 -24.85 -2.32 -26.58
N LEU A 404 -25.28 -3.18 -25.63
CA LEU A 404 -24.54 -4.37 -25.20
C LEU A 404 -24.27 -5.39 -26.32
N ILE A 405 -25.07 -5.41 -27.37
CA ILE A 405 -24.92 -6.35 -28.50
C ILE A 405 -24.08 -5.73 -29.60
N LYS A 406 -24.37 -4.49 -29.97
CA LYS A 406 -23.79 -3.83 -31.14
C LYS A 406 -22.41 -3.23 -30.82
N ASP A 407 -22.23 -2.62 -29.68
CA ASP A 407 -21.03 -1.84 -29.35
C ASP A 407 -20.01 -2.64 -28.54
N TRP A 408 -20.49 -3.58 -27.72
CA TRP A 408 -19.61 -4.38 -26.86
C TRP A 408 -19.02 -5.56 -27.64
N LYS A 409 -17.80 -5.95 -27.27
CA LYS A 409 -17.10 -7.14 -27.76
C LYS A 409 -17.44 -8.30 -26.82
N ASN A 410 -18.28 -9.19 -27.30
CA ASN A 410 -18.76 -10.34 -26.54
C ASN A 410 -18.09 -11.61 -27.06
N GLY A 411 -17.68 -12.47 -26.17
CA GLY A 411 -17.09 -13.75 -26.54
C GLY A 411 -16.85 -14.69 -25.39
N MET A 412 -16.69 -15.97 -25.70
CA MET A 412 -16.30 -17.00 -24.76
C MET A 412 -15.13 -17.82 -25.31
N LYS A 413 -14.16 -18.10 -24.45
CA LYS A 413 -12.97 -18.89 -24.76
C LYS A 413 -12.91 -20.12 -23.88
N HIS A 414 -12.63 -21.26 -24.46
CA HIS A 414 -12.42 -22.53 -23.79
C HIS A 414 -11.01 -23.02 -24.04
N GLU A 415 -10.31 -23.42 -23.01
CA GLU A 415 -8.96 -23.98 -23.09
C GLU A 415 -8.93 -25.34 -22.40
N ILE A 416 -8.50 -26.35 -23.12
CA ILE A 416 -8.43 -27.73 -22.65
C ILE A 416 -7.02 -28.23 -22.89
N PRO A 417 -6.06 -27.98 -22.03
CA PRO A 417 -4.75 -28.64 -22.08
C PRO A 417 -4.86 -30.08 -21.56
N ILE A 418 -4.33 -30.99 -22.37
CA ILE A 418 -4.18 -32.41 -22.06
C ILE A 418 -2.69 -32.69 -22.03
N SER A 419 -2.18 -33.25 -20.95
CA SER A 419 -0.75 -33.54 -20.81
C SER A 419 -0.54 -34.83 -20.02
N ALA A 420 0.60 -35.49 -20.31
CA ALA A 420 1.08 -36.60 -19.51
C ALA A 420 2.57 -36.38 -19.21
N THR A 421 3.01 -36.81 -18.02
CA THR A 421 4.43 -36.73 -17.66
C THR A 421 4.88 -38.13 -17.24
N PHE A 422 5.89 -38.66 -17.91
CA PHE A 422 6.47 -39.94 -17.57
C PHE A 422 7.99 -39.93 -17.77
N THR A 423 8.66 -40.83 -17.07
CA THR A 423 10.11 -40.96 -17.18
C THR A 423 10.44 -42.11 -18.14
N LEU A 424 11.21 -41.80 -19.17
CA LEU A 424 11.69 -42.75 -20.14
C LEU A 424 13.14 -43.15 -19.77
N PHE A 425 13.44 -44.47 -19.83
CA PHE A 425 14.76 -45.03 -19.51
C PHE A 425 15.29 -44.61 -18.12
N LYS A 426 14.42 -44.24 -17.18
CA LYS A 426 14.73 -43.72 -15.80
C LYS A 426 15.43 -42.36 -15.78
N TYR A 427 15.79 -41.74 -16.91
CA TYR A 427 16.61 -40.53 -16.95
C TYR A 427 15.93 -39.37 -17.66
N PHE A 428 15.08 -39.63 -18.64
CA PHE A 428 14.43 -38.58 -19.42
C PHE A 428 12.99 -38.37 -18.97
N ASN A 429 12.67 -37.18 -18.53
CA ASN A 429 11.29 -36.78 -18.30
C ASN A 429 10.70 -36.34 -19.62
N VAL A 430 9.68 -37.03 -20.06
CA VAL A 430 8.98 -36.79 -21.33
C VAL A 430 7.57 -36.28 -21.00
N THR A 431 7.23 -35.14 -21.59
CA THR A 431 5.93 -34.47 -21.34
C THR A 431 5.27 -34.16 -22.68
N PRO A 432 4.54 -35.11 -23.27
CA PRO A 432 3.64 -34.82 -24.38
C PRO A 432 2.46 -33.98 -23.89
N SER A 433 2.04 -33.03 -24.70
CA SER A 433 0.85 -32.25 -24.42
C SER A 433 0.15 -31.80 -25.70
N VAL A 434 -1.17 -31.72 -25.62
CA VAL A 434 -2.04 -31.19 -26.66
C VAL A 434 -2.90 -30.11 -26.00
N SER A 435 -2.84 -28.93 -26.54
CA SER A 435 -3.65 -27.80 -26.08
C SER A 435 -4.73 -27.51 -27.10
N TYR A 436 -5.99 -27.69 -26.71
CA TYR A 436 -7.14 -27.32 -27.53
C TYR A 436 -7.71 -26.02 -27.02
N THR A 437 -7.94 -25.07 -27.92
CA THR A 437 -8.55 -23.77 -27.60
C THR A 437 -9.71 -23.53 -28.57
N GLU A 438 -10.85 -23.18 -28.03
CA GLU A 438 -12.06 -22.83 -28.78
C GLU A 438 -12.55 -21.45 -28.35
N ARG A 439 -13.01 -20.66 -29.32
CA ARG A 439 -13.53 -19.32 -29.09
C ARG A 439 -14.88 -19.18 -29.75
N TRP A 440 -15.80 -18.62 -29.02
CA TRP A 440 -17.14 -18.27 -29.48
C TRP A 440 -17.27 -16.78 -29.59
N TYR A 441 -17.66 -16.31 -30.78
CA TYR A 441 -17.90 -14.88 -31.04
C TYR A 441 -19.35 -14.70 -31.37
N THR A 442 -19.88 -13.53 -31.05
CA THR A 442 -21.27 -13.13 -31.32
C THR A 442 -21.42 -12.38 -32.62
N ARG A 443 -20.31 -12.03 -33.27
CA ARG A 443 -20.29 -11.33 -34.56
C ARG A 443 -18.98 -11.53 -35.28
N LYS A 444 -19.01 -11.31 -36.59
CA LYS A 444 -17.86 -11.15 -37.46
C LYS A 444 -18.00 -9.87 -38.26
N VAL A 445 -16.88 -9.20 -38.56
CA VAL A 445 -16.88 -7.92 -39.29
C VAL A 445 -16.22 -8.13 -40.66
N MET A 446 -16.99 -7.93 -41.70
CA MET A 446 -16.50 -7.94 -43.09
C MET A 446 -15.87 -6.59 -43.40
N LYS A 447 -14.76 -6.59 -44.10
CA LYS A 447 -14.01 -5.37 -44.45
C LYS A 447 -13.71 -5.34 -45.94
N ASP A 448 -13.64 -4.12 -46.46
CA ASP A 448 -13.21 -3.85 -47.82
C ASP A 448 -12.40 -2.54 -47.87
N TRP A 449 -11.83 -2.25 -49.03
CA TRP A 449 -11.10 -1.01 -49.26
C TRP A 449 -11.99 0.02 -49.92
N ASP A 450 -12.20 1.15 -49.25
CA ASP A 450 -12.87 2.31 -49.79
C ASP A 450 -11.84 3.34 -50.25
N PRO A 451 -11.65 3.57 -51.58
CA PRO A 451 -10.67 4.50 -52.10
C PRO A 451 -11.02 5.98 -51.79
N ASN A 452 -12.27 6.28 -51.46
CA ASN A 452 -12.73 7.65 -51.19
C ASN A 452 -12.68 8.03 -49.71
N ALA A 453 -12.51 7.05 -48.81
CA ALA A 453 -12.51 7.29 -47.40
C ALA A 453 -11.18 7.93 -46.94
N GLY A 454 -11.27 9.02 -46.17
CA GLY A 454 -10.10 9.66 -45.55
C GLY A 454 -9.15 10.39 -46.51
N GLY A 455 -9.57 10.68 -47.74
CA GLY A 455 -8.77 11.45 -48.75
C GLY A 455 -7.68 10.64 -49.45
N SER A 456 -7.23 9.51 -48.95
CA SER A 456 -6.22 8.62 -49.55
C SER A 456 -6.63 7.14 -49.59
N GLY A 457 -7.91 6.86 -49.32
CA GLY A 457 -8.46 5.52 -49.19
C GLY A 457 -8.11 4.87 -47.86
N ARG A 458 -9.04 4.12 -47.32
CA ARG A 458 -8.83 3.33 -46.10
C ARG A 458 -9.67 2.04 -46.06
N GLU A 459 -9.24 1.13 -45.19
CA GLU A 459 -10.04 -0.03 -44.83
C GLU A 459 -11.31 0.41 -44.07
N VAL A 460 -12.48 -0.08 -44.52
CA VAL A 460 -13.78 0.17 -43.93
C VAL A 460 -14.47 -1.14 -43.59
N ALA A 461 -15.27 -1.15 -42.53
CA ALA A 461 -16.17 -2.24 -42.26
C ALA A 461 -17.38 -2.13 -43.21
N THR A 462 -17.61 -3.12 -44.05
CA THR A 462 -18.73 -3.14 -45.02
C THR A 462 -19.99 -3.75 -44.40
N ASP A 463 -19.82 -4.76 -43.56
CA ASP A 463 -20.94 -5.43 -42.93
C ASP A 463 -20.54 -6.04 -41.60
N THR A 464 -21.48 -6.13 -40.65
CA THR A 464 -21.31 -6.84 -39.36
C THR A 464 -22.38 -7.92 -39.26
N ILE A 465 -21.93 -9.14 -39.42
CA ILE A 465 -22.79 -10.32 -39.35
C ILE A 465 -22.88 -10.80 -37.92
N TYR A 466 -24.07 -10.65 -37.32
CA TYR A 466 -24.34 -11.13 -35.95
C TYR A 466 -24.79 -12.59 -36.00
N GLY A 467 -24.34 -13.36 -34.98
CA GLY A 467 -24.69 -14.76 -34.86
C GLY A 467 -23.62 -15.51 -34.06
N PHE A 468 -23.80 -16.80 -33.91
CA PHE A 468 -22.85 -17.65 -33.24
C PHE A 468 -21.75 -18.07 -34.22
N HIS A 469 -20.52 -17.70 -33.90
CA HIS A 469 -19.32 -18.06 -34.69
C HIS A 469 -18.31 -18.78 -33.83
N ARG A 470 -17.91 -19.95 -34.26
CA ARG A 470 -16.95 -20.83 -33.59
C ARG A 470 -15.59 -20.80 -34.29
N VAL A 471 -14.54 -20.52 -33.52
CA VAL A 471 -13.17 -20.52 -33.99
C VAL A 471 -12.32 -21.38 -33.06
N TYR A 472 -11.70 -22.42 -33.56
CA TYR A 472 -10.84 -23.29 -32.75
C TYR A 472 -9.46 -23.45 -33.30
N ASN A 473 -8.51 -23.78 -32.43
CA ASN A 473 -7.17 -24.20 -32.78
C ASN A 473 -6.65 -25.22 -31.78
N TYR A 474 -5.65 -25.97 -32.23
CA TYR A 474 -4.94 -26.88 -31.36
C TYR A 474 -3.46 -26.82 -31.67
N ASN A 475 -2.68 -27.20 -30.67
CA ASN A 475 -1.22 -27.26 -30.71
C ASN A 475 -0.78 -28.54 -30.00
N ALA A 476 0.08 -29.30 -30.61
CA ALA A 476 0.73 -30.46 -30.01
C ALA A 476 2.17 -30.10 -29.63
N SER A 477 2.60 -30.50 -28.46
CA SER A 477 3.97 -30.28 -27.99
C SER A 477 4.53 -31.51 -27.28
N LEU A 478 5.85 -31.69 -27.37
CA LEU A 478 6.62 -32.73 -26.72
C LEU A 478 7.82 -32.09 -26.04
N GLY A 479 7.84 -32.10 -24.73
CA GLY A 479 8.96 -31.67 -23.91
C GLY A 479 9.79 -32.85 -23.42
N ILE A 480 11.09 -32.75 -23.52
CA ILE A 480 12.04 -33.74 -23.01
C ILE A 480 13.10 -33.03 -22.20
N ASN A 481 13.28 -33.42 -20.93
CA ASN A 481 14.33 -32.88 -20.10
C ASN A 481 15.01 -33.99 -19.27
N THR A 482 16.26 -33.73 -18.89
CA THR A 482 17.02 -34.60 -18.00
C THR A 482 17.90 -33.78 -17.06
N LYS A 483 18.41 -34.42 -16.03
CA LYS A 483 19.40 -33.81 -15.12
C LYS A 483 20.69 -34.63 -15.12
N ILE A 484 21.77 -33.94 -15.42
CA ILE A 484 23.13 -34.52 -15.41
C ILE A 484 23.85 -33.94 -14.21
N TYR A 485 24.44 -34.82 -13.43
CA TYR A 485 25.15 -34.44 -12.18
C TYR A 485 26.64 -34.66 -12.34
N GLY A 486 27.44 -33.62 -12.16
CA GLY A 486 28.89 -33.69 -12.04
C GLY A 486 29.34 -33.41 -10.61
N MET A 487 30.27 -34.14 -10.10
CA MET A 487 30.93 -33.90 -8.81
C MET A 487 32.41 -33.70 -9.06
N TYR A 488 32.95 -32.54 -8.68
CA TYR A 488 34.33 -32.17 -8.89
C TYR A 488 35.00 -31.93 -7.54
N ASN A 489 36.18 -32.59 -7.38
CA ASN A 489 37.03 -32.35 -6.22
C ASN A 489 38.32 -31.66 -6.74
N PRO A 490 38.49 -30.34 -6.52
CA PRO A 490 39.64 -29.61 -7.02
C PRO A 490 40.97 -30.17 -6.49
N ILE A 491 41.81 -30.65 -7.34
CA ILE A 491 43.09 -31.31 -7.01
C ILE A 491 44.07 -30.30 -6.39
N PHE A 492 44.00 -29.04 -6.82
CA PHE A 492 44.88 -27.94 -6.37
C PHE A 492 44.54 -27.35 -4.99
N LEU A 493 43.51 -27.83 -4.31
CA LEU A 493 43.11 -27.40 -2.95
C LEU A 493 42.82 -28.59 -2.04
N PRO A 494 43.71 -29.59 -1.88
CA PRO A 494 43.36 -30.84 -1.17
C PRO A 494 43.11 -30.61 0.33
N LYS A 495 43.73 -29.59 0.96
CA LYS A 495 43.60 -29.30 2.42
C LYS A 495 42.23 -28.74 2.81
N LYS A 496 41.39 -28.25 1.90
CA LYS A 496 40.09 -27.61 2.21
C LYS A 496 38.91 -28.52 2.07
N LYS A 497 39.04 -29.79 1.67
CA LYS A 497 37.93 -30.75 1.41
C LYS A 497 36.79 -30.08 0.65
N ILE A 498 37.09 -29.48 -0.51
CA ILE A 498 36.11 -28.79 -1.37
C ILE A 498 35.49 -29.81 -2.32
N GLN A 499 34.16 -29.79 -2.40
CA GLN A 499 33.38 -30.54 -3.40
C GLN A 499 32.51 -29.56 -4.18
N ILE A 500 32.58 -29.60 -5.49
CA ILE A 500 31.72 -28.78 -6.37
C ILE A 500 30.73 -29.72 -7.06
N ARG A 501 29.44 -29.43 -6.84
CA ARG A 501 28.33 -30.10 -7.53
C ARG A 501 27.91 -29.24 -8.70
N HIS A 502 27.95 -29.79 -9.91
CA HIS A 502 27.42 -29.19 -11.11
C HIS A 502 26.17 -29.96 -11.53
N VAL A 503 25.05 -29.24 -11.67
CA VAL A 503 23.80 -29.81 -12.17
C VAL A 503 23.51 -29.15 -13.51
N ILE A 504 23.53 -29.95 -14.59
CA ILE A 504 23.18 -29.52 -15.93
C ILE A 504 21.78 -30.04 -16.23
N THR A 505 20.88 -29.16 -16.64
CA THR A 505 19.51 -29.53 -17.01
C THR A 505 19.26 -29.14 -18.48
N PRO A 506 19.64 -30.00 -19.45
CA PRO A 506 19.24 -29.76 -20.80
C PRO A 506 17.75 -30.09 -21.02
N SER A 507 17.09 -29.30 -21.85
CA SER A 507 15.72 -29.56 -22.27
C SER A 507 15.53 -29.22 -23.76
N VAL A 508 14.71 -30.03 -24.43
CA VAL A 508 14.27 -29.82 -25.79
C VAL A 508 12.75 -29.88 -25.80
N SER A 509 12.14 -28.90 -26.43
CA SER A 509 10.68 -28.82 -26.56
C SER A 509 10.36 -28.65 -28.06
N ILE A 510 9.54 -29.53 -28.59
CA ILE A 510 9.04 -29.48 -29.96
C ILE A 510 7.57 -29.13 -29.90
N SER A 511 7.13 -28.18 -30.69
CA SER A 511 5.72 -27.82 -30.79
C SER A 511 5.31 -27.64 -32.25
N ALA A 512 4.08 -28.05 -32.57
CA ALA A 512 3.56 -27.94 -33.92
C ALA A 512 2.07 -27.63 -33.94
N ALA A 513 1.66 -26.77 -34.84
CA ALA A 513 0.27 -26.48 -35.13
C ALA A 513 0.04 -26.35 -36.64
N PRO A 514 -1.16 -26.74 -37.12
CA PRO A 514 -1.51 -26.59 -38.53
C PRO A 514 -1.69 -25.13 -38.93
N ASP A 515 -1.79 -24.88 -40.21
CA ASP A 515 -2.12 -23.55 -40.73
C ASP A 515 -3.62 -23.28 -40.59
N PHE A 516 -3.96 -22.46 -39.62
CA PHE A 516 -5.34 -22.01 -39.40
C PHE A 516 -5.74 -20.85 -40.33
N GLY A 517 -4.83 -20.35 -41.16
CA GLY A 517 -5.12 -19.44 -42.27
C GLY A 517 -5.66 -20.14 -43.51
N SER A 518 -5.67 -21.48 -43.56
CA SER A 518 -6.22 -22.25 -44.66
C SER A 518 -7.72 -21.99 -44.85
N SER A 519 -8.19 -21.89 -46.09
CA SER A 519 -9.61 -21.64 -46.44
C SER A 519 -10.58 -22.65 -45.82
N ARG A 520 -10.17 -23.86 -45.52
CA ARG A 520 -10.98 -24.89 -44.89
C ARG A 520 -11.50 -24.48 -43.48
N TYR A 521 -10.82 -23.56 -42.79
CA TYR A 521 -11.22 -23.09 -41.46
C TYR A 521 -12.14 -21.88 -41.56
N GLY A 522 -12.05 -21.07 -42.63
CA GLY A 522 -12.89 -19.86 -42.80
C GLY A 522 -12.60 -18.74 -41.80
N TYR A 523 -11.39 -18.70 -41.22
CA TYR A 523 -11.01 -17.71 -40.20
C TYR A 523 -10.43 -16.44 -40.79
N TYR A 524 -10.11 -16.44 -42.07
CA TYR A 524 -9.50 -15.36 -42.81
C TYR A 524 -10.26 -15.11 -44.11
N ASP A 525 -10.28 -13.84 -44.50
CA ASP A 525 -10.81 -13.33 -45.76
C ASP A 525 -9.85 -12.34 -46.37
N SER A 526 -10.11 -11.82 -47.57
CA SER A 526 -9.23 -10.87 -48.24
C SER A 526 -9.99 -9.81 -49.03
N TYR A 527 -9.42 -8.62 -49.13
CA TYR A 527 -9.86 -7.56 -50.04
C TYR A 527 -8.69 -7.02 -50.88
N ILE A 528 -9.00 -6.34 -51.97
CA ILE A 528 -7.99 -5.71 -52.83
C ILE A 528 -7.83 -4.25 -52.43
N LYS A 529 -6.64 -3.89 -51.99
CA LYS A 529 -6.24 -2.53 -51.72
C LYS A 529 -5.70 -1.89 -52.99
N ASN A 530 -6.36 -0.86 -53.46
CA ASN A 530 -5.94 -0.07 -54.62
C ASN A 530 -5.13 1.16 -54.13
N TYR A 531 -3.92 1.32 -54.64
CA TYR A 531 -3.08 2.49 -54.34
C TYR A 531 -3.26 3.58 -55.38
N ALA A 532 -2.97 4.82 -55.00
CA ALA A 532 -3.06 5.99 -55.89
C ALA A 532 -2.12 5.90 -57.12
N ASP A 533 -1.05 5.10 -57.02
CA ASP A 533 -0.09 4.84 -58.09
C ASP A 533 -0.49 3.66 -59.00
N GLY A 534 -1.71 3.15 -58.85
CA GLY A 534 -2.25 2.03 -59.67
C GLY A 534 -1.83 0.63 -59.20
N ARG A 535 -0.98 0.50 -58.21
CA ARG A 535 -0.66 -0.81 -57.62
C ARG A 535 -1.84 -1.41 -56.91
N ARG A 536 -1.96 -2.74 -56.96
CA ARG A 536 -3.00 -3.52 -56.25
C ARG A 536 -2.34 -4.58 -55.38
N ASP A 537 -2.69 -4.54 -54.10
CA ASP A 537 -2.25 -5.56 -53.14
C ASP A 537 -3.46 -6.30 -52.54
N THR A 538 -3.34 -7.61 -52.43
CA THR A 538 -4.34 -8.41 -51.71
C THR A 538 -4.03 -8.37 -50.19
N VAL A 539 -4.90 -7.77 -49.44
CA VAL A 539 -4.80 -7.69 -47.96
C VAL A 539 -5.64 -8.79 -47.37
N VAL A 540 -5.01 -9.68 -46.65
CA VAL A 540 -5.71 -10.76 -45.92
C VAL A 540 -5.95 -10.33 -44.49
N TYR A 541 -7.18 -10.42 -44.06
CA TYR A 541 -7.61 -10.06 -42.70
C TYR A 541 -8.43 -11.19 -42.08
N SER A 542 -8.67 -11.11 -40.79
CA SER A 542 -9.65 -11.96 -40.11
C SER A 542 -10.91 -11.19 -39.77
N PRO A 543 -12.11 -11.67 -40.16
CA PRO A 543 -13.38 -11.08 -39.73
C PRO A 543 -13.58 -11.07 -38.21
N TYR A 544 -12.80 -11.84 -37.47
CA TYR A 544 -12.82 -11.93 -36.01
C TYR A 544 -11.76 -11.08 -35.34
N ALA A 545 -10.90 -10.39 -36.11
CA ALA A 545 -9.88 -9.52 -35.55
C ALA A 545 -10.49 -8.35 -34.75
N GLY A 546 -9.89 -8.02 -33.63
CA GLY A 546 -10.37 -6.95 -32.77
C GLY A 546 -11.63 -7.27 -31.97
N GLN A 547 -12.11 -8.51 -31.96
CA GLN A 547 -13.17 -9.01 -31.08
C GLN A 547 -12.64 -9.29 -29.66
N ALA A 548 -13.42 -10.00 -28.84
CA ALA A 548 -13.10 -10.26 -27.45
C ALA A 548 -11.84 -11.10 -27.22
N PHE A 549 -11.44 -11.93 -28.19
CA PHE A 549 -10.26 -12.79 -28.12
C PHE A 549 -9.46 -12.74 -29.42
N ASP A 550 -8.19 -13.14 -29.33
CA ASP A 550 -7.30 -13.23 -30.49
C ASP A 550 -7.68 -14.38 -31.42
N VAL A 551 -7.39 -14.22 -32.69
CA VAL A 551 -7.61 -15.21 -33.74
C VAL A 551 -6.39 -16.13 -33.85
N PRO A 552 -6.55 -17.44 -34.16
CA PRO A 552 -5.43 -18.31 -34.45
C PRO A 552 -4.55 -17.77 -35.59
N GLY A 553 -3.24 -17.81 -35.45
CA GLY A 553 -2.30 -17.28 -36.43
C GLY A 553 -2.34 -18.02 -37.77
N ARG A 554 -2.01 -17.31 -38.86
CA ARG A 554 -1.83 -17.86 -40.21
C ARG A 554 -0.46 -18.54 -40.33
N GLY A 555 -0.37 -19.52 -41.20
CA GLY A 555 0.83 -20.29 -41.48
C GLY A 555 1.01 -21.50 -40.56
N LYS A 556 1.65 -22.52 -41.10
CA LYS A 556 2.06 -23.68 -40.29
C LYS A 556 3.01 -23.20 -39.20
N GLN A 557 2.85 -23.74 -38.01
CA GLN A 557 3.74 -23.46 -36.90
C GLN A 557 4.49 -24.71 -36.51
N GLY A 558 5.81 -24.58 -36.39
CA GLY A 558 6.68 -25.63 -35.94
C GLY A 558 7.89 -25.04 -35.25
N ASN A 559 8.03 -25.25 -33.95
CA ASN A 559 9.12 -24.70 -33.19
C ASN A 559 9.84 -25.79 -32.39
N ILE A 560 11.16 -25.76 -32.44
CA ILE A 560 12.03 -26.54 -31.54
C ILE A 560 12.73 -25.54 -30.64
N THR A 561 12.54 -25.66 -29.34
CA THR A 561 13.26 -24.85 -28.37
C THR A 561 14.29 -25.69 -27.64
N PHE A 562 15.53 -25.26 -27.71
CA PHE A 562 16.64 -25.85 -26.96
C PHE A 562 16.91 -24.95 -25.77
N SER A 563 16.99 -25.51 -24.58
CA SER A 563 17.44 -24.80 -23.40
C SER A 563 18.35 -25.65 -22.53
N ILE A 564 19.30 -25.01 -21.88
CA ILE A 564 20.21 -25.61 -20.93
C ILE A 564 20.30 -24.71 -19.71
N SER A 565 20.15 -25.29 -18.55
CA SER A 565 20.36 -24.60 -17.28
C SER A 565 21.45 -25.28 -16.49
N ASN A 566 22.39 -24.49 -15.97
CA ASN A 566 23.52 -24.96 -15.20
C ASN A 566 23.43 -24.34 -13.78
N ASN A 567 23.63 -25.18 -12.79
CA ASN A 567 23.74 -24.78 -11.39
C ASN A 567 25.02 -25.30 -10.77
N LEU A 568 25.85 -24.46 -10.17
CA LEU A 568 27.09 -24.84 -9.50
C LEU A 568 27.01 -24.52 -8.00
N GLU A 569 27.16 -25.54 -7.19
CA GLU A 569 27.19 -25.43 -5.73
C GLU A 569 28.49 -25.99 -5.19
N MET A 570 29.08 -25.29 -4.23
CA MET A 570 30.30 -25.72 -3.56
C MET A 570 30.01 -26.06 -2.10
N LYS A 571 30.49 -27.20 -1.66
CA LYS A 571 30.61 -27.57 -0.24
C LYS A 571 32.09 -27.49 0.16
N TYR A 572 32.36 -26.87 1.30
CA TYR A 572 33.69 -26.81 1.87
C TYR A 572 33.65 -26.96 3.39
N TYR A 573 34.69 -27.55 3.92
CA TYR A 573 34.86 -27.70 5.37
C TYR A 573 35.43 -26.40 5.96
N SER A 574 34.75 -25.84 6.96
CA SER A 574 35.19 -24.66 7.69
C SER A 574 35.82 -25.06 9.02
N SER A 575 37.14 -25.02 9.10
CA SER A 575 37.90 -25.36 10.31
C SER A 575 37.59 -24.44 11.51
N LYS A 576 37.10 -23.21 11.28
CA LYS A 576 36.69 -22.28 12.35
C LYS A 576 35.41 -22.65 13.09
N LYS A 577 34.52 -23.44 12.47
CA LYS A 577 33.21 -23.81 13.03
C LYS A 577 32.97 -25.30 13.06
N ASP A 578 33.96 -26.10 12.64
CA ASP A 578 33.87 -27.57 12.52
C ASP A 578 32.63 -28.06 11.76
N THR A 579 32.20 -27.31 10.73
CA THR A 579 30.98 -27.56 9.97
C THR A 579 31.22 -27.51 8.47
N ILE A 580 30.45 -28.30 7.72
CA ILE A 580 30.39 -28.23 6.26
C ILE A 580 29.50 -27.05 5.84
N LYS A 581 30.07 -26.08 5.15
CA LYS A 581 29.32 -24.95 4.58
C LYS A 581 29.03 -25.20 3.12
N LYS A 582 27.82 -24.83 2.70
CA LYS A 582 27.34 -24.88 1.32
C LYS A 582 27.23 -23.45 0.77
N ILE A 583 27.82 -23.21 -0.40
CA ILE A 583 27.75 -21.94 -1.10
C ILE A 583 27.29 -22.22 -2.53
N SER A 584 26.31 -21.44 -3.04
CA SER A 584 25.98 -21.40 -4.45
C SER A 584 27.04 -20.54 -5.16
N LEU A 585 27.80 -21.12 -6.10
CA LEU A 585 28.72 -20.40 -6.95
C LEU A 585 27.99 -19.73 -8.11
N ILE A 586 27.17 -20.52 -8.80
CA ILE A 586 26.26 -20.07 -9.86
C ILE A 586 24.91 -20.67 -9.54
N ASP A 587 23.95 -19.81 -9.22
CA ASP A 587 22.60 -20.24 -8.89
C ASP A 587 21.88 -20.71 -10.17
N GLU A 588 22.09 -19.99 -11.27
CA GLU A 588 21.60 -20.37 -12.58
C GLU A 588 22.45 -19.71 -13.68
N LEU A 589 22.92 -20.53 -14.62
CA LEU A 589 23.44 -20.08 -15.92
C LEU A 589 22.65 -20.80 -17.00
N GLY A 590 21.67 -20.07 -17.57
CA GLY A 590 20.78 -20.60 -18.60
C GLY A 590 21.10 -20.06 -19.98
N ALA A 591 20.92 -20.90 -20.99
CA ALA A 591 20.91 -20.52 -22.40
C ALA A 591 19.68 -21.12 -23.08
N ASN A 592 19.03 -20.37 -23.94
CA ASN A 592 17.88 -20.83 -24.70
C ASN A 592 17.90 -20.29 -26.13
N ILE A 593 17.51 -21.13 -27.09
CA ILE A 593 17.37 -20.76 -28.47
C ILE A 593 16.19 -21.51 -29.11
N ASN A 594 15.52 -20.85 -30.03
CA ASN A 594 14.38 -21.38 -30.74
C ASN A 594 14.70 -21.58 -32.23
N TYR A 595 14.24 -22.69 -32.80
CA TYR A 595 14.31 -22.99 -34.24
C TYR A 595 12.89 -23.12 -34.79
N ASN A 596 12.52 -22.25 -35.72
CA ASN A 596 11.22 -22.30 -36.38
C ASN A 596 11.30 -23.17 -37.64
N MET A 597 10.79 -24.39 -37.58
CA MET A 597 10.77 -25.35 -38.68
C MET A 597 9.89 -24.91 -39.86
N ALA A 598 8.96 -23.99 -39.62
CA ALA A 598 8.03 -23.52 -40.65
C ALA A 598 8.51 -22.23 -41.33
N ALA A 599 9.62 -21.67 -40.89
CA ALA A 599 10.16 -20.45 -41.46
C ALA A 599 10.82 -20.75 -42.81
N ALA A 600 10.46 -20.03 -43.87
CA ALA A 600 11.11 -20.14 -45.17
C ALA A 600 12.54 -19.58 -45.18
N THR A 601 12.78 -18.53 -44.36
CA THR A 601 14.08 -17.90 -44.18
C THR A 601 14.29 -17.62 -42.68
N ARG A 602 15.53 -17.58 -42.22
CA ARG A 602 15.93 -17.24 -40.87
C ARG A 602 15.24 -18.08 -39.79
N PRO A 603 15.40 -19.40 -39.78
CA PRO A 603 14.66 -20.27 -38.85
C PRO A 603 15.11 -20.14 -37.39
N TRP A 604 16.32 -19.67 -37.12
CA TRP A 604 16.81 -19.51 -35.74
C TRP A 604 16.32 -18.24 -35.09
N GLY A 605 15.79 -18.33 -33.90
CA GLY A 605 15.50 -17.18 -33.07
C GLY A 605 16.76 -16.62 -32.38
N ASP A 606 16.60 -15.59 -31.59
CA ASP A 606 17.70 -15.00 -30.83
C ASP A 606 18.13 -15.91 -29.66
N LEU A 607 19.43 -15.92 -29.39
CA LEU A 607 20.02 -16.66 -28.28
C LEU A 607 19.80 -15.87 -26.98
N GLY A 608 19.00 -16.41 -26.07
CA GLY A 608 18.83 -15.89 -24.74
C GLY A 608 19.85 -16.45 -23.77
N LEU A 609 20.45 -15.59 -22.93
CA LEU A 609 21.34 -15.97 -21.84
C LEU A 609 20.86 -15.38 -20.52
N ASN A 610 20.78 -16.22 -19.48
CA ASN A 610 20.40 -15.84 -18.12
C ASN A 610 21.49 -16.24 -17.13
N LEU A 611 21.95 -15.31 -16.32
CA LEU A 611 22.91 -15.54 -15.25
C LEU A 611 22.32 -15.06 -13.93
N ARG A 612 22.33 -15.93 -12.92
CA ARG A 612 21.94 -15.58 -11.56
C ARG A 612 23.01 -16.03 -10.58
N LEU A 613 23.57 -15.08 -9.84
CA LEU A 613 24.61 -15.30 -8.85
C LEU A 613 24.10 -14.87 -7.48
N LYS A 614 24.17 -15.74 -6.51
CA LYS A 614 23.84 -15.44 -5.11
C LYS A 614 25.09 -14.96 -4.39
N LEU A 615 25.37 -13.65 -4.44
CA LEU A 615 26.60 -13.07 -3.91
C LEU A 615 26.61 -12.97 -2.38
N SER A 616 25.41 -12.87 -1.75
CA SER A 616 25.26 -12.91 -0.29
C SER A 616 23.90 -13.48 0.09
N LYS A 617 23.63 -13.64 1.41
CA LYS A 617 22.30 -14.08 1.89
C LYS A 617 21.17 -13.16 1.41
N ASN A 618 21.43 -11.86 1.29
CA ASN A 618 20.45 -10.83 0.99
C ASN A 618 20.64 -10.19 -0.40
N TYR A 619 21.64 -10.64 -1.18
CA TYR A 619 21.90 -10.05 -2.48
C TYR A 619 22.08 -11.11 -3.56
N THR A 620 21.22 -11.04 -4.55
CA THR A 620 21.26 -11.88 -5.77
C THR A 620 21.48 -10.97 -6.97
N PHE A 621 22.55 -11.22 -7.70
CA PHE A 621 22.79 -10.57 -8.98
C PHE A 621 22.13 -11.40 -10.07
N SER A 622 21.29 -10.77 -10.90
CA SER A 622 20.67 -11.40 -12.06
C SER A 622 20.96 -10.60 -13.33
N MET A 623 21.33 -11.31 -14.36
CA MET A 623 21.61 -10.78 -15.69
C MET A 623 20.84 -11.58 -16.72
N SER A 624 20.09 -10.90 -17.58
CA SER A 624 19.39 -11.49 -18.70
C SER A 624 19.70 -10.68 -19.95
N SER A 625 20.14 -11.35 -20.97
CA SER A 625 20.54 -10.74 -22.25
C SER A 625 20.13 -11.61 -23.43
N SER A 626 19.85 -10.98 -24.55
CA SER A 626 19.65 -11.70 -25.81
C SER A 626 20.69 -11.30 -26.85
N PHE A 627 21.03 -12.25 -27.70
CA PHE A 627 21.97 -12.07 -28.77
C PHE A 627 21.27 -12.40 -30.10
N LYS A 628 21.18 -11.39 -30.94
CA LYS A 628 20.54 -11.53 -32.23
C LYS A 628 21.33 -12.46 -33.12
N THR A 629 20.66 -13.48 -33.63
CA THR A 629 21.28 -14.55 -34.45
C THR A 629 21.61 -14.07 -35.86
N TYR A 630 20.76 -13.21 -36.41
CA TYR A 630 20.96 -12.67 -37.75
C TYR A 630 21.38 -11.21 -37.67
N GLY A 631 22.45 -10.85 -38.37
CA GLY A 631 22.94 -9.48 -38.48
C GLY A 631 22.09 -8.62 -39.40
N TYR A 632 22.63 -7.46 -39.75
CA TYR A 632 21.99 -6.51 -40.64
C TYR A 632 22.71 -6.45 -41.98
N LYS A 633 21.98 -6.16 -43.05
CA LYS A 633 22.48 -5.86 -44.41
C LYS A 633 21.70 -4.69 -45.01
N PHE A 634 22.23 -4.09 -46.05
CA PHE A 634 21.46 -3.14 -46.84
C PHE A 634 20.73 -3.87 -47.96
N ASP A 635 19.48 -3.55 -48.23
CA ASP A 635 18.74 -3.99 -49.39
C ASP A 635 19.17 -3.19 -50.64
N LYS A 636 18.57 -3.52 -51.79
CA LYS A 636 18.82 -2.80 -53.05
C LYS A 636 18.46 -1.31 -53.05
N ASN A 637 17.59 -0.91 -52.13
CA ASN A 637 17.11 0.46 -51.98
C ASN A 637 17.88 1.21 -50.85
N GLY A 638 18.90 0.60 -50.28
CA GLY A 638 19.70 1.20 -49.18
C GLY A 638 19.07 1.13 -47.81
N ASN A 639 17.94 0.43 -47.63
CA ASN A 639 17.31 0.24 -46.33
C ASN A 639 18.01 -0.86 -45.53
N VAL A 640 18.04 -0.67 -44.21
CA VAL A 640 18.60 -1.68 -43.30
C VAL A 640 17.60 -2.83 -43.13
N VAL A 641 17.97 -4.01 -43.56
CA VAL A 641 17.20 -5.24 -43.39
C VAL A 641 18.03 -6.32 -42.69
N GLU A 642 17.36 -7.31 -42.15
CA GLU A 642 18.05 -8.42 -41.51
C GLU A 642 18.74 -9.33 -42.55
N ASN A 643 19.94 -9.78 -42.25
CA ASN A 643 20.68 -10.72 -43.08
C ASN A 643 20.05 -12.11 -43.00
N ASP A 644 20.17 -12.92 -44.08
CA ASP A 644 19.66 -14.31 -44.09
C ASP A 644 20.67 -15.31 -43.54
N ARG A 645 21.94 -14.91 -43.41
CA ARG A 645 23.01 -15.73 -42.80
C ARG A 645 23.13 -15.40 -41.30
N THR A 646 23.36 -16.46 -40.54
CA THR A 646 23.58 -16.32 -39.09
C THR A 646 24.91 -15.67 -38.79
N GLU A 647 25.07 -14.95 -37.69
CA GLU A 647 26.36 -14.44 -37.21
C GLU A 647 27.34 -15.59 -36.93
N TRP A 648 26.83 -16.76 -36.56
CA TRP A 648 27.66 -17.96 -36.36
C TRP A 648 28.39 -18.44 -37.62
N SER A 649 27.76 -18.29 -38.79
CA SER A 649 28.40 -18.62 -40.07
C SER A 649 29.61 -17.73 -40.37
N TYR A 650 29.76 -16.62 -39.69
CA TYR A 650 30.90 -15.71 -39.73
C TYR A 650 31.86 -15.91 -38.54
N GLY A 651 31.68 -16.96 -37.74
CA GLY A 651 32.45 -17.20 -36.51
C GLY A 651 32.15 -16.23 -35.35
N ARG A 652 30.99 -15.54 -35.36
CA ARG A 652 30.61 -14.60 -34.35
C ARG A 652 29.53 -15.18 -33.47
N PHE A 653 29.52 -14.81 -32.19
CA PHE A 653 28.55 -15.33 -31.21
C PHE A 653 27.10 -14.82 -31.44
N GLY A 654 26.94 -13.64 -31.99
CA GLY A 654 25.68 -12.96 -32.21
C GLY A 654 25.79 -11.46 -31.92
N ILE A 655 24.73 -10.68 -32.21
CA ILE A 655 24.70 -9.26 -31.91
C ILE A 655 24.03 -9.09 -30.55
N PHE A 656 24.76 -8.56 -29.59
CA PHE A 656 24.25 -8.23 -28.27
C PHE A 656 23.11 -7.20 -28.35
N GLN A 657 21.93 -7.55 -27.84
CA GLN A 657 20.73 -6.69 -27.94
C GLN A 657 20.64 -5.70 -26.78
N GLY A 658 21.31 -6.00 -25.70
CA GLY A 658 21.33 -5.15 -24.53
C GLY A 658 21.25 -5.92 -23.22
N TYR A 659 21.34 -5.15 -22.14
CA TYR A 659 21.30 -5.66 -20.79
C TYR A 659 20.79 -4.57 -19.86
N GLY A 660 19.84 -4.93 -18.99
CA GLY A 660 19.38 -4.06 -17.92
C GLY A 660 19.55 -4.70 -16.55
N SER A 661 19.96 -3.91 -15.57
CA SER A 661 20.08 -4.34 -14.18
C SER A 661 19.77 -3.21 -13.23
N SER A 662 19.31 -3.58 -12.05
CA SER A 662 19.13 -2.65 -10.95
C SER A 662 19.87 -3.16 -9.72
N PHE A 663 20.47 -2.26 -8.98
CA PHE A 663 21.18 -2.51 -7.75
C PHE A 663 20.56 -1.65 -6.65
N SER A 664 20.13 -2.27 -5.57
CA SER A 664 19.60 -1.60 -4.40
C SER A 664 20.47 -1.90 -3.19
N TYR A 665 20.82 -0.87 -2.45
CA TYR A 665 21.60 -1.00 -1.23
C TYR A 665 21.06 -0.08 -0.14
N THR A 666 20.91 -0.63 1.07
CA THR A 666 20.46 0.12 2.25
C THR A 666 21.61 0.29 3.23
N PHE A 667 21.96 1.55 3.47
CA PHE A 667 22.88 1.94 4.54
C PHE A 667 22.08 2.27 5.81
N ASN A 668 22.55 1.77 6.94
CA ASN A 668 22.00 2.07 8.26
C ASN A 668 23.13 2.01 9.32
N ASN A 669 22.78 2.30 10.57
CA ASN A 669 23.75 2.29 11.68
C ASN A 669 24.54 0.98 11.80
N GLU A 670 23.90 -0.17 11.53
CA GLU A 670 24.57 -1.47 11.61
C GLU A 670 25.52 -1.70 10.43
N THR A 671 25.10 -1.32 9.21
CA THR A 671 25.96 -1.44 8.04
C THR A 671 27.16 -0.52 8.14
N TRP A 672 26.99 0.69 8.68
CA TRP A 672 28.06 1.64 8.94
C TRP A 672 29.06 1.11 9.98
N LYS A 673 28.56 0.54 11.08
CA LYS A 673 29.40 -0.08 12.11
C LYS A 673 30.25 -1.22 11.54
N LYS A 674 29.63 -2.13 10.78
CA LYS A 674 30.34 -3.24 10.09
C LYS A 674 31.38 -2.73 9.08
N TRP A 675 31.11 -1.62 8.42
CA TRP A 675 32.05 -0.98 7.49
C TRP A 675 33.23 -0.37 8.22
N LYS A 676 32.99 0.35 9.31
CA LYS A 676 33.99 0.95 10.16
C LYS A 676 34.89 -0.12 10.78
N GLU A 677 34.35 -1.20 11.29
CA GLU A 677 35.07 -2.36 11.82
C GLU A 677 35.96 -3.05 10.77
N LYS A 678 35.51 -3.11 9.52
CA LYS A 678 36.31 -3.65 8.41
C LYS A 678 37.46 -2.73 7.99
N LEU A 679 37.28 -1.43 8.04
CA LEU A 679 38.27 -0.43 7.65
C LEU A 679 39.32 -0.21 8.77
N SER A 680 38.91 -0.27 10.04
CA SER A 680 39.82 -0.05 11.18
C SER A 680 40.68 -1.25 11.56
N GLY A 681 40.46 -2.42 10.94
CA GLY A 681 41.23 -3.64 11.22
C GLY A 681 41.12 -4.21 12.63
N THR A 682 40.33 -3.58 13.52
CA THR A 682 40.14 -4.01 14.91
C THR A 682 39.13 -5.12 14.98
N LYS A 683 39.58 -6.34 15.18
CA LYS A 683 38.75 -7.46 15.58
C LYS A 683 38.67 -7.50 17.10
N ASP A 684 37.62 -6.95 17.68
CA ASP A 684 37.29 -7.23 19.08
C ASP A 684 36.90 -8.70 19.23
N ALA A 685 37.72 -9.47 19.93
CA ALA A 685 37.57 -10.92 20.09
C ALA A 685 36.47 -11.33 21.09
N ASP A 686 35.80 -10.40 21.76
CA ASP A 686 34.92 -10.69 22.90
C ASP A 686 33.39 -10.59 22.61
N LYS A 687 32.96 -10.51 21.35
CA LYS A 687 31.51 -10.41 21.03
C LYS A 687 30.92 -11.55 20.21
N GLU A 688 31.53 -12.74 20.26
CA GLU A 688 30.93 -13.94 19.59
C GLU A 688 29.84 -14.64 20.42
N LYS A 689 29.63 -14.28 21.70
CA LYS A 689 28.63 -14.96 22.56
C LYS A 689 27.21 -14.37 22.47
N ASP A 690 27.03 -13.14 21.97
CA ASP A 690 25.68 -12.53 21.90
C ASP A 690 25.01 -12.64 20.50
N LYS A 691 25.60 -13.37 19.56
CA LYS A 691 25.06 -13.53 18.20
C LYS A 691 24.32 -14.83 17.93
N GLU A 692 24.25 -15.73 18.87
CA GLU A 692 23.45 -16.96 18.72
C GLU A 692 21.97 -16.81 19.08
N ASN A 693 21.56 -15.68 19.70
CA ASN A 693 20.16 -15.45 20.10
C ASN A 693 19.37 -14.44 19.22
N SER A 694 19.87 -14.05 18.05
CA SER A 694 19.16 -13.07 17.21
C SER A 694 18.91 -13.49 15.76
N SER A 695 18.96 -14.78 15.46
CA SER A 695 18.72 -15.31 14.10
C SER A 695 17.58 -16.33 13.97
N GLU A 696 16.69 -16.37 14.95
CA GLU A 696 15.41 -17.10 14.86
C GLU A 696 14.28 -16.20 15.35
N GLU A 697 13.83 -15.27 14.49
CA GLU A 697 12.51 -14.66 14.59
C GLU A 697 11.91 -14.52 13.20
N GLY A 698 11.29 -15.56 12.80
CA GLY A 698 10.34 -15.71 11.72
C GLY A 698 9.67 -17.04 11.91
N GLU A 699 8.71 -17.09 12.85
CA GLU A 699 7.53 -17.95 12.89
C GLU A 699 7.08 -18.14 14.34
N ASP A 700 5.81 -17.79 14.58
CA ASP A 700 4.96 -18.17 15.70
C ASP A 700 5.41 -17.78 17.13
N VAL A 701 5.05 -16.58 17.53
CA VAL A 701 4.98 -16.21 18.94
C VAL A 701 3.62 -16.63 19.49
N GLU A 702 3.54 -17.81 20.08
CA GLU A 702 2.51 -18.09 21.06
C GLU A 702 2.75 -17.20 22.30
N ALA A 703 1.84 -16.26 22.50
CA ALA A 703 1.84 -15.39 23.66
C ALA A 703 1.40 -16.19 24.89
N SER A 704 2.31 -16.47 25.79
CA SER A 704 1.96 -16.85 27.16
C SER A 704 1.39 -15.62 27.89
N SER A 705 0.09 -15.61 28.13
CA SER A 705 -0.61 -14.60 28.91
C SER A 705 -0.58 -14.98 30.39
N ASP A 706 -0.03 -14.09 31.24
CA ASP A 706 -0.35 -14.06 32.64
C ASP A 706 -1.75 -13.47 32.88
N GLU A 707 -2.39 -13.88 33.99
CA GLU A 707 -3.80 -13.60 34.34
C GLU A 707 -4.27 -12.14 34.32
N SER A 708 -3.43 -11.16 33.98
CA SER A 708 -3.78 -9.73 33.92
C SER A 708 -3.84 -9.10 32.54
N GLY A 709 -3.58 -9.86 31.45
CA GLY A 709 -3.90 -9.45 30.06
C GLY A 709 -3.17 -8.21 29.49
N ILE A 710 -2.11 -7.70 30.14
CA ILE A 710 -1.36 -6.52 29.68
C ILE A 710 0.05 -6.97 29.28
N PRO A 711 0.48 -6.82 28.01
CA PRO A 711 1.84 -7.15 27.63
C PRO A 711 2.82 -6.16 28.29
N LYS A 712 3.62 -6.62 29.23
CA LYS A 712 4.74 -5.84 29.77
C LYS A 712 5.80 -5.67 28.69
N LYS A 713 5.86 -4.49 28.08
CA LYS A 713 7.01 -4.07 27.29
C LYS A 713 8.27 -4.16 28.18
N LYS A 714 9.22 -5.01 27.83
CA LYS A 714 10.56 -5.00 28.41
C LYS A 714 11.13 -3.60 28.24
N VAL A 715 11.23 -2.83 29.31
CA VAL A 715 11.92 -1.54 29.31
C VAL A 715 13.41 -1.88 29.24
N GLU A 716 14.00 -1.79 28.04
CA GLU A 716 15.44 -1.80 27.91
C GLU A 716 15.99 -0.61 28.68
N LYS A 717 16.87 -0.88 29.65
CA LYS A 717 17.59 0.19 30.35
C LYS A 717 18.33 1.02 29.30
N ALA A 718 18.00 2.29 29.21
CA ALA A 718 18.63 3.21 28.32
C ALA A 718 20.14 3.26 28.60
N ALA A 719 20.96 3.14 27.56
CA ALA A 719 22.41 3.28 27.70
C ALA A 719 22.73 4.72 28.12
N VAL A 720 23.42 4.87 29.22
CA VAL A 720 23.87 6.16 29.81
C VAL A 720 25.34 6.32 29.48
N ASP A 721 25.78 7.52 29.12
CA ASP A 721 27.23 7.85 28.92
C ASP A 721 27.96 7.97 30.26
N ALA A 722 29.28 8.23 30.19
CA ALA A 722 30.11 8.37 31.37
C ALA A 722 29.70 9.51 32.32
N ASP A 723 28.94 10.48 31.80
CA ASP A 723 28.44 11.66 32.53
C ASP A 723 27.00 11.49 33.01
N GLY A 724 26.40 10.31 32.80
CA GLY A 724 25.05 9.97 33.27
C GLY A 724 23.94 10.41 32.33
N TYR A 725 24.23 10.93 31.15
CA TYR A 725 23.23 11.32 30.16
C TYR A 725 22.82 10.14 29.28
N GLN A 726 21.55 10.10 28.93
CA GLN A 726 21.03 9.08 28.04
C GLN A 726 21.61 9.23 26.63
N VAL A 727 22.37 8.22 26.15
CA VAL A 727 22.97 8.24 24.82
C VAL A 727 21.89 8.07 23.76
N PHE A 728 21.59 9.14 23.04
CA PHE A 728 20.71 9.08 21.88
C PHE A 728 21.47 8.51 20.67
N LYS A 729 21.17 7.27 20.31
CA LYS A 729 21.64 6.69 19.04
C LYS A 729 20.72 7.18 17.94
N MET A 730 21.18 8.14 17.14
CA MET A 730 20.44 8.65 16.00
C MET A 730 20.20 7.53 14.98
N PRO A 731 18.98 6.96 14.88
CA PRO A 731 18.69 5.95 13.87
C PRO A 731 18.51 6.62 12.52
N TRP A 732 19.24 6.12 11.54
CA TRP A 732 19.11 6.57 10.16
C TRP A 732 19.16 5.38 9.21
N SER A 733 18.50 5.52 8.07
CA SER A 733 18.57 4.59 6.96
C SER A 733 18.57 5.36 5.65
N LEU A 734 19.48 5.00 4.75
CA LEU A 734 19.59 5.52 3.40
C LEU A 734 19.50 4.36 2.43
N ASN A 735 18.55 4.42 1.54
CA ASN A 735 18.34 3.42 0.49
C ASN A 735 18.70 4.05 -0.86
N PHE A 736 19.65 3.45 -1.57
CA PHE A 736 20.05 3.82 -2.91
C PHE A 736 19.62 2.72 -3.87
N ASN A 737 18.93 3.09 -4.93
CA ASN A 737 18.62 2.21 -6.02
C ASN A 737 19.18 2.80 -7.31
N TYR A 738 20.16 2.09 -7.88
CA TYR A 738 20.77 2.45 -9.14
C TYR A 738 20.32 1.45 -10.20
N SER A 739 19.74 1.95 -11.27
CA SER A 739 19.36 1.15 -12.43
C SER A 739 20.11 1.63 -13.66
N PHE A 740 20.60 0.69 -14.45
CA PHE A 740 21.15 0.99 -15.75
C PHE A 740 20.62 0.03 -16.79
N ASN A 741 20.51 0.51 -18.01
CA ASN A 741 20.08 -0.27 -19.14
C ASN A 741 20.92 0.08 -20.38
N ILE A 742 21.34 -0.95 -21.08
CA ILE A 742 22.04 -0.87 -22.36
C ILE A 742 21.10 -1.45 -23.40
N SER A 743 20.83 -0.75 -24.48
CA SER A 743 20.00 -1.23 -25.60
C SER A 743 20.50 -0.70 -26.93
N GLU A 744 20.17 -1.40 -28.01
CA GLU A 744 20.42 -0.85 -29.37
C GLU A 744 19.63 0.45 -29.58
N ASP A 745 20.30 1.50 -30.04
CA ASP A 745 19.69 2.78 -30.39
C ASP A 745 19.34 2.80 -31.89
N ARG A 746 18.12 2.35 -32.20
CA ARG A 746 17.61 2.33 -33.59
C ARG A 746 17.16 3.69 -34.09
N SER A 747 17.16 4.72 -33.25
CA SER A 747 16.91 6.10 -33.66
C SER A 747 18.10 6.72 -34.40
N LYS A 748 19.28 6.15 -34.20
CA LYS A 748 20.54 6.56 -34.85
C LYS A 748 20.86 5.70 -36.07
N PRO A 749 21.58 6.24 -37.04
CA PRO A 749 21.98 5.48 -38.22
C PRO A 749 22.92 4.32 -37.86
N ILE A 750 22.76 3.21 -38.59
CA ILE A 750 23.61 2.04 -38.40
C ILE A 750 25.06 2.33 -38.82
N ASN A 751 26.01 1.82 -38.06
CA ASN A 751 27.42 1.87 -38.43
C ASN A 751 27.67 0.97 -39.63
N ARG A 752 27.93 1.53 -40.81
CA ARG A 752 28.08 0.84 -42.09
C ARG A 752 29.24 -0.18 -42.11
N LYS A 753 30.35 0.09 -41.37
CA LYS A 753 31.50 -0.83 -41.29
C LYS A 753 31.22 -2.04 -40.41
N LYS A 754 30.57 -1.84 -39.28
CA LYS A 754 30.26 -2.87 -38.29
C LYS A 754 28.90 -3.55 -38.49
N MET A 755 28.02 -2.96 -39.29
CA MET A 755 26.62 -3.39 -39.50
C MET A 755 25.89 -3.57 -38.17
N ARG A 756 26.05 -2.60 -37.27
CA ARG A 756 25.45 -2.58 -35.92
C ARG A 756 24.96 -1.19 -35.57
N TYR A 757 23.84 -1.11 -34.89
CA TYR A 757 23.39 0.13 -34.28
C TYR A 757 24.27 0.51 -33.09
N PRO A 758 24.45 1.80 -32.80
CA PRO A 758 25.10 2.23 -31.57
C PRO A 758 24.27 1.81 -30.36
N TYR A 759 24.90 1.69 -29.20
CA TYR A 759 24.17 1.43 -27.97
C TYR A 759 23.79 2.73 -27.29
N ARG A 760 22.60 2.71 -26.68
CA ARG A 760 22.11 3.73 -25.77
C ARG A 760 22.27 3.22 -24.35
N TYR A 761 22.83 4.07 -23.51
CA TYR A 761 23.05 3.80 -22.08
C TYR A 761 22.13 4.69 -21.28
N THR A 762 21.20 4.12 -20.54
CA THR A 762 20.32 4.86 -19.63
C THR A 762 20.63 4.51 -18.21
N HIS A 763 20.80 5.53 -17.36
CA HIS A 763 21.14 5.39 -15.97
C HIS A 763 20.16 6.18 -15.11
N ASN A 764 19.69 5.60 -14.03
CA ASN A 764 18.84 6.28 -13.06
C ASN A 764 19.31 5.95 -11.65
N LEU A 765 19.44 6.96 -10.82
CA LEU A 765 19.72 6.82 -9.41
C LEU A 765 18.54 7.34 -8.62
N SER A 766 17.97 6.53 -7.75
CA SER A 766 17.02 6.98 -6.75
C SER A 766 17.59 6.79 -5.36
N ALA A 767 17.34 7.76 -4.49
CA ALA A 767 17.78 7.77 -3.12
C ALA A 767 16.62 8.13 -2.21
N SER A 768 16.41 7.35 -1.18
CA SER A 768 15.44 7.64 -0.13
C SER A 768 16.08 7.45 1.24
N GLY A 769 15.67 8.24 2.20
CA GLY A 769 16.23 8.16 3.53
C GLY A 769 15.27 8.57 4.61
N ASN A 770 15.55 8.06 5.80
CA ASN A 770 14.83 8.40 7.01
C ASN A 770 15.86 8.60 8.13
N ILE A 771 15.78 9.74 8.81
CA ILE A 771 16.73 10.15 9.84
C ILE A 771 15.94 10.67 11.04
N LYS A 772 16.13 10.08 12.21
CA LYS A 772 15.63 10.62 13.46
C LYS A 772 16.73 11.48 14.10
N LEU A 773 16.61 12.80 13.98
CA LEU A 773 17.57 13.74 14.55
C LEU A 773 17.51 13.78 16.09
N SER A 774 16.34 13.52 16.66
CA SER A 774 16.08 13.35 18.09
C SER A 774 14.85 12.49 18.30
N ASN A 775 14.48 12.21 19.56
CA ASN A 775 13.24 11.51 19.88
C ASN A 775 12.00 12.27 19.38
N LYS A 776 12.11 13.60 19.18
CA LYS A 776 11.01 14.48 18.76
C LYS A 776 11.10 14.91 17.30
N TRP A 777 12.20 14.70 16.58
CA TRP A 777 12.40 15.11 15.21
C TRP A 777 12.69 13.93 14.28
N ALA A 778 11.91 13.82 13.21
CA ALA A 778 12.21 12.88 12.13
C ALA A 778 12.17 13.60 10.77
N VAL A 779 13.10 13.24 9.90
CA VAL A 779 13.22 13.75 8.54
C VAL A 779 13.28 12.56 7.60
N SER A 780 12.43 12.57 6.59
CA SER A 780 12.51 11.62 5.48
C SER A 780 12.61 12.36 4.16
N PHE A 781 13.33 11.77 3.22
CA PHE A 781 13.44 12.32 1.88
C PHE A 781 13.38 11.23 0.81
N ASN A 782 12.92 11.63 -0.37
CA ASN A 782 12.95 10.82 -1.57
C ASN A 782 13.42 11.72 -2.72
N SER A 783 14.43 11.28 -3.45
CA SER A 783 15.06 12.02 -4.55
C SER A 783 15.58 11.04 -5.59
N GLY A 784 15.94 11.55 -6.75
CA GLY A 784 16.60 10.79 -7.78
C GLY A 784 17.34 11.69 -8.75
N TYR A 785 18.20 11.07 -9.56
CA TYR A 785 18.94 11.72 -10.61
C TYR A 785 18.81 10.94 -11.91
N ASP A 786 18.35 11.62 -12.94
CA ASP A 786 18.32 11.10 -14.31
C ASP A 786 19.60 11.56 -15.02
N PHE A 787 20.48 10.63 -15.33
CA PHE A 787 21.78 10.92 -15.95
C PHE A 787 21.64 11.28 -17.44
N GLU A 788 20.58 10.84 -18.10
CA GLU A 788 20.33 11.19 -19.50
C GLU A 788 19.81 12.62 -19.63
N ALA A 789 18.82 12.97 -18.83
CA ALA A 789 18.28 14.33 -18.77
C ALA A 789 19.20 15.29 -17.98
N LYS A 790 20.21 14.78 -17.26
CA LYS A 790 21.13 15.50 -16.37
C LYS A 790 20.37 16.38 -15.36
N LYS A 791 19.30 15.85 -14.81
CA LYS A 791 18.40 16.59 -13.90
C LYS A 791 18.10 15.77 -12.64
N ILE A 792 17.96 16.49 -11.54
CA ILE A 792 17.35 15.93 -10.34
C ILE A 792 15.86 15.76 -10.61
N VAL A 793 15.33 14.56 -10.33
CA VAL A 793 13.90 14.29 -10.46
C VAL A 793 13.12 14.89 -9.28
N GLN A 794 11.81 14.74 -9.29
CA GLN A 794 10.96 15.22 -8.20
C GLN A 794 11.52 14.79 -6.84
N THR A 795 11.89 15.76 -6.02
CA THR A 795 12.49 15.52 -4.71
C THR A 795 11.53 16.00 -3.63
N THR A 796 11.27 15.16 -2.65
CA THR A 796 10.38 15.48 -1.54
C THR A 796 11.12 15.29 -0.22
N PHE A 797 10.94 16.23 0.69
CA PHE A 797 11.36 16.15 2.08
C PHE A 797 10.13 16.20 2.97
N ASN A 798 10.04 15.31 3.94
CA ASN A 798 9.02 15.34 4.97
C ASN A 798 9.72 15.46 6.33
N ILE A 799 9.38 16.50 7.06
CA ILE A 799 9.92 16.81 8.37
C ILE A 799 8.77 16.71 9.37
N THR A 800 8.96 15.96 10.43
CA THR A 800 7.97 15.85 11.50
C THR A 800 8.62 16.18 12.84
N ARG A 801 7.88 16.90 13.67
CA ARG A 801 8.30 17.24 15.03
C ARG A 801 7.15 17.00 15.99
N ASP A 802 7.45 16.32 17.07
CA ASP A 802 6.56 16.21 18.22
C ASP A 802 6.76 17.44 19.13
N LEU A 803 5.70 18.20 19.32
CA LEU A 803 5.60 19.40 20.17
C LEU A 803 4.83 19.11 21.46
N HIS A 804 4.85 17.88 21.93
CA HIS A 804 4.15 17.40 23.12
C HIS A 804 2.63 17.29 22.89
N CYS A 805 1.89 18.37 23.01
CA CYS A 805 0.44 18.39 22.78
C CYS A 805 0.06 18.57 21.30
N PHE A 806 1.01 18.97 20.48
CA PHE A 806 0.84 19.17 19.04
C PHE A 806 1.86 18.37 18.25
N SER A 807 1.54 18.09 17.01
CA SER A 807 2.48 17.57 16.03
C SER A 807 2.64 18.56 14.88
N MET A 808 3.87 18.84 14.53
CA MET A 808 4.24 19.64 13.38
C MET A 808 4.69 18.73 12.24
N SER A 809 4.20 18.96 11.06
CA SER A 809 4.69 18.32 9.83
C SER A 809 4.93 19.34 8.74
N ALA A 810 6.06 19.22 8.04
CA ALA A 810 6.37 20.01 6.87
C ALA A 810 6.72 19.08 5.70
N SER A 811 6.07 19.27 4.57
CA SER A 811 6.36 18.57 3.33
C SER A 811 6.85 19.59 2.30
N LEU A 812 8.06 19.37 1.76
CA LEU A 812 8.76 20.29 0.87
C LEU A 812 9.13 19.56 -0.40
N SER A 813 8.90 20.18 -1.54
CA SER A 813 9.42 19.71 -2.83
C SER A 813 10.14 20.85 -3.57
N PRO A 814 11.45 21.04 -3.30
CA PRO A 814 12.21 22.16 -3.88
C PRO A 814 12.70 21.88 -5.31
N PHE A 815 12.83 20.60 -5.70
CA PHE A 815 13.36 20.18 -6.99
C PHE A 815 12.35 19.31 -7.73
N GLY A 816 12.35 19.39 -9.05
CA GLY A 816 11.46 18.67 -9.94
C GLY A 816 10.49 19.56 -10.68
N GLN A 817 9.50 18.96 -11.34
CA GLN A 817 8.52 19.64 -12.16
C GLN A 817 7.54 20.47 -11.32
N TRP A 818 7.21 19.99 -10.12
CA TRP A 818 6.29 20.64 -9.18
C TRP A 818 7.04 21.02 -7.92
N LYS A 819 7.09 22.33 -7.65
CA LYS A 819 7.67 22.88 -6.43
C LYS A 819 6.55 23.28 -5.49
N TYR A 820 6.59 22.78 -4.27
CA TYR A 820 5.59 23.11 -3.25
C TYR A 820 6.15 23.00 -1.84
N TYR A 821 5.48 23.64 -0.90
CA TYR A 821 5.60 23.34 0.53
C TYR A 821 4.21 23.24 1.15
N ASN A 822 4.11 22.39 2.15
CA ASN A 822 2.95 22.28 3.02
C ASN A 822 3.45 22.19 4.45
N PHE A 823 2.95 23.06 5.31
CA PHE A 823 3.28 23.10 6.71
C PHE A 823 2.01 22.95 7.53
N THR A 824 1.99 22.03 8.48
CA THR A 824 0.81 21.72 9.28
C THR A 824 1.19 21.58 10.75
N ILE A 825 0.47 22.26 11.63
CA ILE A 825 0.47 22.00 13.07
C ILE A 825 -0.93 21.53 13.45
N ARG A 826 -1.01 20.42 14.15
CA ARG A 826 -2.29 19.83 14.59
C ARG A 826 -2.19 19.32 16.02
N ALA A 827 -3.31 19.35 16.76
CA ALA A 827 -3.41 18.75 18.09
C ALA A 827 -3.25 17.21 18.01
N ASN A 828 -2.54 16.64 19.00
CA ASN A 828 -2.31 15.20 19.08
C ASN A 828 -3.51 14.42 19.62
N ALA A 829 -4.36 15.07 20.42
CA ALA A 829 -5.54 14.43 21.00
C ALA A 829 -6.55 14.00 19.94
N SER A 830 -7.09 12.80 20.07
CA SER A 830 -8.03 12.22 19.10
C SER A 830 -9.29 13.08 18.95
N ILE A 831 -9.75 13.68 20.03
CA ILE A 831 -10.95 14.53 20.07
C ILE A 831 -10.75 15.91 19.42
N LEU A 832 -9.49 16.35 19.24
CA LEU A 832 -9.12 17.63 18.67
C LEU A 832 -8.31 17.50 17.37
N GLN A 833 -8.32 16.33 16.71
CA GLN A 833 -7.55 16.08 15.49
C GLN A 833 -7.89 17.04 14.34
N ASP A 834 -9.10 17.56 14.31
CA ASP A 834 -9.54 18.54 13.32
C ASP A 834 -9.07 19.96 13.65
N LEU A 835 -8.53 20.21 14.85
CA LEU A 835 -7.89 21.45 15.21
C LEU A 835 -6.47 21.47 14.63
N LYS A 836 -6.34 22.04 13.44
CA LYS A 836 -5.09 22.14 12.70
C LYS A 836 -4.93 23.53 12.10
N TRP A 837 -3.71 24.00 12.09
CA TRP A 837 -3.31 25.13 11.26
C TRP A 837 -2.45 24.60 10.11
N GLU A 838 -2.79 24.96 8.89
CA GLU A 838 -2.15 24.49 7.69
C GLU A 838 -1.82 25.65 6.77
N GLN A 839 -0.55 25.76 6.40
CA GLN A 839 -0.08 26.72 5.41
C GLN A 839 0.53 26.00 4.22
N ARG A 840 0.06 26.33 3.04
CA ARG A 840 0.46 25.71 1.78
C ARG A 840 0.98 26.73 0.80
N SER A 841 1.91 26.34 -0.09
CA SER A 841 2.33 27.19 -1.19
C SER A 841 1.17 27.39 -2.16
N GLN A 842 0.98 28.62 -2.59
CA GLN A 842 0.10 28.89 -3.73
C GLN A 842 0.84 28.48 -5.00
N THR A 843 0.41 27.39 -5.61
CA THR A 843 0.91 26.98 -6.92
C THR A 843 -0.05 27.50 -7.97
N GLN A 844 0.40 28.43 -8.80
CA GLN A 844 -0.30 28.70 -10.06
C GLN A 844 -0.16 27.46 -10.94
N SER A 845 -1.24 26.74 -11.10
CA SER A 845 -1.26 25.51 -11.89
C SER A 845 -1.54 25.82 -13.35
N ASN A 846 -0.57 26.35 -14.08
CA ASN A 846 -0.51 26.16 -15.51
C ASN A 846 0.15 24.81 -15.80
N ILE A 847 -0.50 23.74 -15.45
CA ILE A 847 -0.07 22.38 -15.82
C ILE A 847 -0.53 22.17 -17.26
N GLN A 848 0.36 22.43 -18.22
CA GLN A 848 0.18 21.93 -19.57
C GLN A 848 0.56 20.44 -19.59
N TRP A 849 -0.40 19.60 -19.88
CA TRP A 849 -0.18 18.18 -20.16
C TRP A 849 0.33 18.06 -21.59
N TYR A 850 1.57 17.63 -21.79
CA TYR A 850 2.14 17.26 -23.08
C TYR A 850 1.82 15.81 -23.42
#